data_19f811352f966ce42e7ab2954ad8a7b8
#
_entry.id   19f811352f966ce42e7ab2954ad8a7b8
#
_cell.length_a   1.000
_cell.length_b   1.000
_cell.length_c   1.000
_cell.angle_alpha   90.00
_cell.angle_beta   90.00
_cell.angle_gamma   90.00
#
_symmetry.space_group_name_H-M   'P 1'
#
loop_
_entity.id
_entity.type
_entity.pdbx_description
1 polymer ?
#
loop_
_entity_poly.entity_id
_entity_poly.type
_entity_poly.pdbx_seq_one_letter_code
_entity_poly.pdbx_strand_id
1 'polypeptide(L)'
;MAEIIAKTENWDEGLPLGNGYTGSIVYGSRFLKISVDRTDLWDLRPNETTLEKGFNYRNLVELSTSDNPEDRKERDRLFEDIFMGKPYPSKITAGHIELDFGAAEGNIRYTLDTDTALASVYGGDEKLAEIFVSKKANVGVIRNYKKCELRIHIPAYLSGKPQGGSGLDDNAANLSLGYPKATIKRDGEYLWYEQSTHTDYAFGIVALCVRDEIYYALVTTDDDRDYIGYGKRLVGAAAGIGYNALLAEHKKAWRAYRRLSKVKTGDKLVDETYEKSWYLFGCCSRKGGYPMPLQGVWTADNDCLPPWKGDYHHDTNTELSYCAYLKANRLDAGEAFIDYLWKLRPAYEKFAREFFGVDGLLIPSCSTLDGKAMGGWAQYSLSPTMTIWAAQSFDEYYLYTDDEKFLRRRAYPFFKSVGKAIKSLLVEKNGKLYLPLSTSPEIFDNEKRAYLTPNSNFDLALLRYLFVTLKKYAETLGENPDEYAETLSELDDIAIDDDGVVLLDKTQRLPETHRHFSHVMCLYPLHLINYDTDEHKRIYEQTILHLETLGTGLWVGFSFAMSAALYALAKKGNAAGERLTQFCRGFVGENGFHLNGDYKHYGYTWFHYRPFTLESLFGFCDALHETLLQDHTDEIELFPALPDKWKTRTVEFRDLRARGGLLVSAKSENGVLAALTVRSDKDRTVTINGATYALKKGRNILIGGKNA
;
A
#
# COMPACT_ATOMS: atom_id res chain seq x y z
N MET A 1 -8.38 -4.37 -22.31
CA MET A 1 -6.91 -4.52 -22.26
C MET A 1 -6.35 -3.14 -22.03
N ALA A 2 -5.65 -2.93 -20.93
CA ALA A 2 -4.86 -1.73 -20.73
C ALA A 2 -3.46 -2.01 -21.28
N GLU A 3 -3.01 -1.21 -22.21
CA GLU A 3 -1.65 -1.20 -22.72
C GLU A 3 -0.93 0.01 -22.16
N ILE A 4 0.29 -0.18 -21.68
CA ILE A 4 1.16 0.91 -21.25
C ILE A 4 2.21 1.12 -22.36
N ILE A 5 2.36 2.37 -22.79
CA ILE A 5 3.35 2.75 -23.79
C ILE A 5 4.29 3.75 -23.13
N ALA A 6 5.60 3.52 -23.21
CA ALA A 6 6.61 4.42 -22.68
C ALA A 6 7.71 4.68 -23.72
N LYS A 7 8.29 5.87 -23.62
CA LYS A 7 9.51 6.27 -24.31
C LYS A 7 10.24 7.25 -23.41
N THR A 8 11.16 6.75 -22.58
CA THR A 8 11.74 7.55 -21.50
C THR A 8 13.15 7.13 -21.14
N GLU A 9 13.95 8.09 -20.70
CA GLU A 9 15.22 7.87 -20.01
C GLU A 9 15.04 7.78 -18.49
N ASN A 10 13.86 8.19 -17.97
CA ASN A 10 13.59 8.20 -16.54
C ASN A 10 13.10 6.82 -16.09
N TRP A 11 13.74 6.27 -15.07
CA TRP A 11 13.37 4.96 -14.54
C TRP A 11 11.94 4.92 -13.97
N ASP A 12 11.48 6.00 -13.33
CA ASP A 12 10.15 6.13 -12.73
C ASP A 12 9.00 6.27 -13.75
N GLU A 13 9.31 6.45 -15.01
CA GLU A 13 8.35 6.48 -16.14
C GLU A 13 8.39 5.19 -16.97
N GLY A 14 9.32 4.28 -16.67
CA GLY A 14 9.50 3.02 -17.38
C GLY A 14 8.36 2.02 -17.16
N LEU A 15 8.40 0.89 -17.91
CA LEU A 15 7.40 -0.17 -17.80
C LEU A 15 7.64 -1.04 -16.56
N PRO A 16 6.70 -1.10 -15.61
CA PRO A 16 6.84 -1.92 -14.41
C PRO A 16 6.53 -3.39 -14.66
N LEU A 17 7.44 -4.27 -14.28
CA LEU A 17 7.27 -5.73 -14.27
C LEU A 17 7.49 -6.27 -12.86
N GLY A 18 6.80 -7.35 -12.49
CA GLY A 18 7.01 -7.97 -11.18
C GLY A 18 6.18 -9.23 -10.97
N ASN A 19 6.48 -9.95 -9.89
CA ASN A 19 5.80 -11.19 -9.53
C ASN A 19 5.33 -11.25 -8.05
N GLY A 20 5.43 -10.15 -7.33
CA GLY A 20 5.16 -10.04 -5.90
C GLY A 20 6.39 -10.26 -5.01
N TYR A 21 7.58 -10.41 -5.60
CA TYR A 21 8.84 -10.59 -4.90
C TYR A 21 10.03 -9.99 -5.65
N THR A 22 10.15 -10.31 -6.94
CA THR A 22 11.14 -9.76 -7.87
C THR A 22 10.45 -8.77 -8.79
N GLY A 23 11.07 -7.63 -9.04
CA GLY A 23 10.61 -6.59 -9.95
C GLY A 23 11.66 -6.17 -10.95
N SER A 24 11.20 -5.47 -11.98
CA SER A 24 12.03 -4.78 -12.95
C SER A 24 11.28 -3.60 -13.54
N ILE A 25 11.98 -2.53 -13.86
CA ILE A 25 11.47 -1.42 -14.67
C ILE A 25 12.24 -1.42 -15.99
N VAL A 26 11.52 -1.34 -17.10
CA VAL A 26 12.09 -1.34 -18.45
C VAL A 26 12.05 0.07 -19.02
N TYR A 27 13.20 0.67 -19.30
CA TYR A 27 13.34 2.07 -19.72
C TYR A 27 14.62 2.30 -20.56
N GLY A 28 14.94 3.56 -20.87
CA GLY A 28 16.12 3.98 -21.62
C GLY A 28 15.80 4.31 -23.08
N SER A 29 16.56 5.19 -23.73
CA SER A 29 16.34 5.61 -25.12
C SER A 29 17.45 5.18 -26.07
N ARG A 30 18.69 5.10 -25.57
CA ARG A 30 19.86 4.63 -26.31
C ARG A 30 20.17 3.16 -26.00
N PHE A 31 20.21 2.85 -24.71
CA PHE A 31 20.35 1.49 -24.20
C PHE A 31 19.02 1.08 -23.60
N LEU A 32 18.64 -0.17 -23.85
CA LEU A 32 17.55 -0.77 -23.11
C LEU A 32 18.07 -1.07 -21.71
N LYS A 33 17.48 -0.42 -20.71
CA LYS A 33 17.79 -0.62 -19.27
C LYS A 33 16.68 -1.42 -18.62
N ILE A 34 17.05 -2.35 -17.77
CA ILE A 34 16.12 -3.21 -17.03
C ILE A 34 16.60 -3.23 -15.60
N SER A 35 15.94 -2.47 -14.70
CA SER A 35 16.25 -2.52 -13.27
C SER A 35 16.03 -3.94 -12.74
N VAL A 36 16.76 -4.32 -11.70
CA VAL A 36 16.60 -5.63 -11.07
C VAL A 36 16.37 -5.43 -9.57
N ASP A 37 15.13 -5.65 -9.14
CA ASP A 37 14.67 -5.30 -7.81
C ASP A 37 14.12 -6.52 -7.06
N ARG A 38 14.18 -6.45 -5.72
CA ARG A 38 13.55 -7.41 -4.79
C ARG A 38 12.90 -6.66 -3.62
N THR A 39 11.78 -7.17 -3.14
CA THR A 39 11.08 -6.57 -1.99
C THR A 39 11.93 -6.60 -0.72
N ASP A 40 12.73 -7.64 -0.53
CA ASP A 40 13.55 -7.90 0.67
C ASP A 40 15.02 -7.48 0.56
N LEU A 41 15.40 -6.72 -0.45
CA LEU A 41 16.76 -6.18 -0.56
C LEU A 41 16.89 -4.92 0.28
N TRP A 42 17.44 -5.07 1.50
CA TRP A 42 17.55 -4.01 2.49
C TRP A 42 18.93 -3.94 3.16
N ASP A 43 19.36 -2.73 3.47
CA ASP A 43 20.39 -2.48 4.49
C ASP A 43 19.69 -2.32 5.84
N LEU A 44 19.77 -3.33 6.68
CA LEU A 44 19.11 -3.39 7.98
C LEU A 44 20.00 -2.94 9.14
N ARG A 45 21.12 -2.23 8.86
CA ARG A 45 21.91 -1.61 9.93
C ARG A 45 21.02 -0.68 10.74
N PRO A 46 20.97 -0.80 12.07
CA PRO A 46 20.18 0.11 12.89
C PRO A 46 20.80 1.50 12.88
N ASN A 47 19.97 2.53 13.01
CA ASN A 47 20.47 3.82 13.43
C ASN A 47 20.85 3.74 14.91
N GLU A 48 22.04 4.15 15.27
CA GLU A 48 22.61 3.99 16.61
C GLU A 48 21.78 4.74 17.67
N THR A 49 21.13 5.84 17.31
CA THR A 49 20.27 6.62 18.21
C THR A 49 19.05 5.81 18.69
N THR A 50 18.53 4.89 17.85
CA THR A 50 17.43 4.00 18.29
C THR A 50 17.85 3.01 19.39
N LEU A 51 19.15 2.88 19.65
CA LEU A 51 19.72 2.03 20.70
C LEU A 51 20.06 2.81 21.97
N GLU A 52 19.93 4.13 21.96
CA GLU A 52 20.17 4.96 23.14
C GLU A 52 19.09 4.76 24.21
N LYS A 53 19.48 4.84 25.49
CA LYS A 53 18.53 4.77 26.61
C LYS A 53 17.48 5.87 26.57
N GLY A 54 17.77 7.00 25.91
CA GLY A 54 16.87 8.12 25.70
C GLY A 54 15.75 7.84 24.69
N PHE A 55 15.92 6.88 23.79
CA PHE A 55 14.93 6.51 22.78
C PHE A 55 13.82 5.66 23.42
N ASN A 56 12.87 6.31 24.06
CA ASN A 56 11.71 5.66 24.71
C ASN A 56 10.49 6.58 24.78
N TYR A 57 9.32 6.02 24.95
CA TYR A 57 8.04 6.74 24.93
C TYR A 57 7.90 7.76 26.08
N ARG A 58 8.43 7.46 27.27
CA ARG A 58 8.39 8.41 28.39
C ARG A 58 9.11 9.71 28.01
N ASN A 59 10.33 9.60 27.48
CA ASN A 59 11.08 10.78 27.04
C ASN A 59 10.38 11.50 25.88
N LEU A 60 9.78 10.75 24.94
CA LEU A 60 8.98 11.37 23.88
C LEU A 60 7.85 12.22 24.45
N VAL A 61 7.09 11.70 25.43
CA VAL A 61 6.01 12.44 26.10
C VAL A 61 6.56 13.66 26.85
N GLU A 62 7.59 13.48 27.68
CA GLU A 62 8.19 14.56 28.48
C GLU A 62 8.74 15.70 27.61
N LEU A 63 9.53 15.36 26.58
CA LEU A 63 10.17 16.34 25.70
C LEU A 63 9.17 17.03 24.76
N SER A 64 8.11 16.32 24.32
CA SER A 64 7.09 16.88 23.42
C SER A 64 6.13 17.84 24.14
N THR A 65 5.91 17.64 25.42
CA THR A 65 5.02 18.49 26.24
C THR A 65 5.71 19.64 26.95
N SER A 66 7.05 19.65 26.95
CA SER A 66 7.87 20.70 27.59
C SER A 66 7.77 22.05 26.86
N ASP A 67 7.85 23.13 27.62
CA ASP A 67 7.99 24.50 27.12
C ASP A 67 9.47 24.92 26.92
N ASN A 68 10.41 24.11 27.36
CA ASN A 68 11.83 24.40 27.26
C ASN A 68 12.35 24.16 25.84
N PRO A 69 12.94 25.15 25.14
CA PRO A 69 13.50 24.96 23.80
C PRO A 69 14.62 23.90 23.69
N GLU A 70 15.38 23.66 24.76
CA GLU A 70 16.42 22.64 24.74
C GLU A 70 15.81 21.22 24.75
N ASP A 71 14.67 21.01 25.39
CA ASP A 71 13.95 19.74 25.37
C ASP A 71 13.41 19.44 23.97
N ARG A 72 12.98 20.48 23.24
CA ARG A 72 12.56 20.32 21.84
C ARG A 72 13.74 19.88 20.95
N LYS A 73 14.92 20.46 21.13
CA LYS A 73 16.14 20.04 20.39
C LYS A 73 16.51 18.59 20.70
N GLU A 74 16.40 18.20 21.98
CA GLU A 74 16.71 16.82 22.37
C GLU A 74 15.65 15.85 21.83
N ARG A 75 14.36 16.23 21.79
CA ARG A 75 13.31 15.47 21.11
C ARG A 75 13.63 15.27 19.64
N ASP A 76 13.98 16.35 18.93
CA ASP A 76 14.26 16.28 17.50
C ASP A 76 15.51 15.39 17.26
N ARG A 77 16.56 15.51 18.05
CA ARG A 77 17.74 14.65 17.99
C ARG A 77 17.42 13.16 18.19
N LEU A 78 16.58 12.85 19.19
CA LEU A 78 16.28 11.45 19.55
C LEU A 78 15.26 10.80 18.62
N PHE A 79 14.30 11.56 18.09
CA PHE A 79 13.13 10.97 17.44
C PHE A 79 12.91 11.45 16.00
N GLU A 80 13.37 12.67 15.62
CA GLU A 80 13.12 13.27 14.32
C GLU A 80 14.31 13.14 13.37
N ASP A 81 15.47 13.68 13.77
CA ASP A 81 16.65 13.80 12.92
C ASP A 81 17.27 12.43 12.55
N ILE A 82 16.91 11.39 13.30
CA ILE A 82 17.47 10.04 13.11
C ILE A 82 17.13 9.45 11.75
N PHE A 83 15.99 9.78 11.18
CA PHE A 83 15.58 9.23 9.88
C PHE A 83 16.48 9.73 8.75
N MET A 84 16.75 11.05 8.70
CA MET A 84 17.59 11.66 7.65
C MET A 84 19.08 11.64 7.98
N GLY A 85 19.46 11.43 9.22
CA GLY A 85 20.85 11.51 9.69
C GLY A 85 21.80 10.43 9.15
N LYS A 86 21.24 9.30 8.67
CA LYS A 86 21.99 8.18 8.09
C LYS A 86 21.31 7.67 6.83
N PRO A 87 22.04 7.11 5.84
CA PRO A 87 21.45 6.49 4.66
C PRO A 87 20.81 5.12 4.94
N TYR A 88 20.93 4.59 6.14
CA TYR A 88 20.39 3.31 6.59
C TYR A 88 19.60 3.48 7.92
N PRO A 89 18.70 2.55 8.26
CA PRO A 89 18.24 1.44 7.44
C PRO A 89 17.48 1.93 6.20
N SER A 90 17.53 1.15 5.10
CA SER A 90 16.86 1.52 3.86
C SER A 90 16.71 0.33 2.90
N LYS A 91 15.76 0.39 2.00
CA LYS A 91 15.71 -0.47 0.83
C LYS A 91 16.86 -0.11 -0.11
N ILE A 92 17.50 -1.10 -0.75
CA ILE A 92 18.69 -0.91 -1.58
C ILE A 92 18.34 -1.09 -3.06
N THR A 93 18.97 -0.30 -3.94
CA THR A 93 18.97 -0.57 -5.39
C THR A 93 20.11 -1.53 -5.73
N ALA A 94 19.87 -2.53 -6.56
CA ALA A 94 20.89 -3.45 -7.07
C ALA A 94 21.50 -3.02 -8.41
N GLY A 95 20.88 -2.02 -9.08
CA GLY A 95 21.27 -1.59 -10.41
C GLY A 95 20.48 -2.26 -11.51
N HIS A 96 21.00 -2.27 -12.74
CA HIS A 96 20.26 -2.69 -13.89
C HIS A 96 21.09 -3.48 -14.91
N ILE A 97 20.40 -4.20 -15.76
CA ILE A 97 20.93 -4.80 -16.98
C ILE A 97 20.79 -3.79 -18.12
N GLU A 98 21.83 -3.64 -18.92
CA GLU A 98 21.83 -2.84 -20.16
C GLU A 98 21.97 -3.74 -21.38
N LEU A 99 21.15 -3.50 -22.40
CA LEU A 99 21.27 -4.12 -23.72
C LEU A 99 21.50 -3.05 -24.78
N ASP A 100 22.64 -3.14 -25.46
CA ASP A 100 23.02 -2.28 -26.60
C ASP A 100 22.68 -2.98 -27.92
N PHE A 101 21.65 -2.50 -28.59
CA PHE A 101 21.25 -2.99 -29.92
C PHE A 101 21.89 -2.19 -31.06
N GLY A 102 22.79 -1.24 -30.77
CA GLY A 102 23.32 -0.32 -31.76
C GLY A 102 22.26 0.60 -32.39
N ALA A 103 21.14 0.82 -31.68
CA ALA A 103 20.08 1.69 -32.16
C ALA A 103 20.49 3.18 -32.07
N ALA A 104 19.96 4.02 -32.95
CA ALA A 104 20.10 5.46 -32.81
C ALA A 104 19.36 5.97 -31.60
N GLU A 105 19.94 6.95 -30.89
CA GLU A 105 19.37 7.56 -29.70
C GLU A 105 17.93 8.07 -29.94
N GLY A 106 17.02 7.82 -29.01
CA GLY A 106 15.64 8.27 -29.08
C GLY A 106 14.68 7.41 -29.91
N ASN A 107 15.13 6.27 -30.45
CA ASN A 107 14.29 5.42 -31.29
C ASN A 107 13.70 4.19 -30.61
N ILE A 108 13.96 3.99 -29.31
CA ILE A 108 13.43 2.85 -28.56
C ILE A 108 12.04 3.21 -28.01
N ARG A 109 11.06 2.34 -28.25
CA ARG A 109 9.69 2.42 -27.74
C ARG A 109 9.34 1.12 -27.04
N TYR A 110 8.59 1.24 -25.95
CA TYR A 110 8.19 0.12 -25.11
C TYR A 110 6.67 0.01 -25.06
N THR A 111 6.16 -1.23 -25.06
CA THR A 111 4.75 -1.51 -24.79
C THR A 111 4.62 -2.63 -23.77
N LEU A 112 3.62 -2.56 -22.91
CA LEU A 112 3.33 -3.55 -21.89
C LEU A 112 1.87 -3.98 -21.98
N ASP A 113 1.64 -5.26 -22.27
CA ASP A 113 0.33 -5.88 -22.16
C ASP A 113 0.08 -6.30 -20.71
N THR A 114 -0.81 -5.59 -20.01
CA THR A 114 -1.11 -5.84 -18.59
C THR A 114 -1.89 -7.14 -18.35
N ASP A 115 -2.51 -7.75 -19.37
CA ASP A 115 -3.21 -9.03 -19.22
C ASP A 115 -2.23 -10.21 -19.14
N THR A 116 -1.09 -10.06 -19.77
CA THR A 116 -0.06 -11.09 -19.83
C THR A 116 1.25 -10.69 -19.17
N ALA A 117 1.37 -9.45 -18.68
CA ALA A 117 2.58 -8.89 -18.08
C ALA A 117 3.83 -9.10 -18.98
N LEU A 118 3.66 -8.94 -20.28
CA LEU A 118 4.71 -9.06 -21.28
C LEU A 118 5.04 -7.68 -21.84
N ALA A 119 6.28 -7.24 -21.64
CA ALA A 119 6.82 -6.05 -22.28
C ALA A 119 7.40 -6.39 -23.64
N SER A 120 7.17 -5.54 -24.63
CA SER A 120 7.77 -5.60 -25.97
C SER A 120 8.54 -4.32 -26.25
N VAL A 121 9.74 -4.45 -26.81
CA VAL A 121 10.67 -3.35 -27.11
C VAL A 121 10.85 -3.24 -28.60
N TYR A 122 10.77 -2.03 -29.14
CA TYR A 122 10.87 -1.74 -30.55
C TYR A 122 11.91 -0.66 -30.84
N GLY A 123 12.67 -0.81 -31.90
CA GLY A 123 13.51 0.22 -32.54
C GLY A 123 12.87 0.65 -33.85
N GLY A 124 12.17 1.78 -33.84
CA GLY A 124 11.24 2.10 -34.92
C GLY A 124 10.10 1.07 -34.97
N ASP A 125 9.91 0.43 -36.12
CA ASP A 125 8.89 -0.62 -36.32
C ASP A 125 9.42 -2.05 -36.05
N GLU A 126 10.72 -2.19 -35.82
CA GLU A 126 11.35 -3.50 -35.61
C GLU A 126 11.30 -3.90 -34.15
N LYS A 127 10.81 -5.11 -33.86
CA LYS A 127 10.86 -5.67 -32.53
C LYS A 127 12.29 -6.04 -32.14
N LEU A 128 12.80 -5.49 -31.06
CA LEU A 128 14.15 -5.74 -30.55
C LEU A 128 14.15 -6.83 -29.49
N ALA A 129 13.18 -6.79 -28.53
CA ALA A 129 13.12 -7.76 -27.45
C ALA A 129 11.69 -7.93 -26.90
N GLU A 130 11.48 -9.03 -26.20
CA GLU A 130 10.36 -9.27 -25.28
C GLU A 130 10.89 -9.59 -23.88
N ILE A 131 10.25 -9.05 -22.84
CA ILE A 131 10.72 -9.13 -21.47
C ILE A 131 9.57 -9.45 -20.55
N PHE A 132 9.78 -10.35 -19.59
CA PHE A 132 8.86 -10.57 -18.48
C PHE A 132 9.61 -11.03 -17.23
N VAL A 133 9.07 -10.72 -16.05
CA VAL A 133 9.46 -11.34 -14.77
C VAL A 133 8.53 -12.52 -14.55
N SER A 134 9.06 -13.74 -14.48
CA SER A 134 8.25 -14.95 -14.35
C SER A 134 7.31 -14.87 -13.15
N LYS A 135 5.99 -15.11 -13.36
CA LYS A 135 5.00 -15.03 -12.26
C LYS A 135 5.24 -16.08 -11.17
N LYS A 136 5.94 -17.17 -11.48
CA LYS A 136 6.15 -18.28 -10.54
C LYS A 136 7.60 -18.44 -10.06
N ALA A 137 8.57 -18.06 -10.88
CA ALA A 137 9.98 -18.10 -10.56
C ALA A 137 10.53 -16.68 -10.31
N ASN A 138 11.54 -16.54 -9.44
CA ASN A 138 12.20 -15.26 -9.19
C ASN A 138 13.28 -14.99 -10.25
N VAL A 139 12.87 -15.05 -11.52
CA VAL A 139 13.74 -14.91 -12.70
C VAL A 139 13.09 -13.96 -13.68
N GLY A 140 13.87 -12.99 -14.15
CA GLY A 140 13.52 -12.21 -15.33
C GLY A 140 14.00 -12.93 -16.59
N VAL A 141 13.24 -12.81 -17.68
CA VAL A 141 13.46 -13.51 -18.95
C VAL A 141 13.36 -12.52 -20.10
N ILE A 142 14.36 -12.54 -20.98
CA ILE A 142 14.42 -11.69 -22.17
C ILE A 142 14.59 -12.59 -23.39
N ARG A 143 13.82 -12.35 -24.43
CA ARG A 143 14.04 -12.87 -25.78
C ARG A 143 14.48 -11.73 -26.67
N ASN A 144 15.68 -11.82 -27.23
CA ASN A 144 16.20 -10.87 -28.20
C ASN A 144 15.87 -11.29 -29.63
N TYR A 145 15.45 -10.36 -30.45
CA TYR A 145 15.20 -10.55 -31.89
C TYR A 145 16.32 -9.96 -32.74
N LYS A 146 17.20 -9.18 -32.12
CA LYS A 146 18.45 -8.65 -32.67
C LYS A 146 19.63 -8.98 -31.77
N LYS A 147 20.79 -9.06 -32.34
CA LYS A 147 22.06 -9.17 -31.59
C LYS A 147 22.24 -7.92 -30.76
N CYS A 148 22.60 -8.10 -29.50
CA CYS A 148 22.87 -7.01 -28.56
C CYS A 148 24.12 -7.34 -27.72
N GLU A 149 24.71 -6.30 -27.13
CA GLU A 149 25.73 -6.43 -26.13
C GLU A 149 25.07 -6.33 -24.73
N LEU A 150 25.33 -7.31 -23.85
CA LEU A 150 24.86 -7.33 -22.48
C LEU A 150 25.90 -6.74 -21.53
N ARG A 151 25.47 -5.79 -20.71
CA ARG A 151 26.24 -5.21 -19.60
C ARG A 151 25.39 -5.24 -18.31
N ILE A 152 26.05 -5.13 -17.16
CA ILE A 152 25.40 -4.92 -15.85
C ILE A 152 25.93 -3.58 -15.34
N HIS A 153 25.04 -2.69 -14.93
CA HIS A 153 25.38 -1.48 -14.22
C HIS A 153 25.30 -1.75 -12.71
N ILE A 154 26.37 -1.41 -11.99
CA ILE A 154 26.46 -1.52 -10.52
C ILE A 154 26.40 -0.11 -9.97
N PRO A 155 25.47 0.21 -9.05
CA PRO A 155 25.37 1.52 -8.44
C PRO A 155 26.64 1.94 -7.67
N ALA A 156 26.89 3.23 -7.62
CA ALA A 156 28.04 3.79 -6.90
C ALA A 156 27.66 4.07 -5.45
N TYR A 157 27.79 3.09 -4.57
CA TYR A 157 27.41 3.21 -3.15
C TYR A 157 28.33 4.12 -2.30
N LEU A 158 29.40 4.67 -2.86
CA LEU A 158 30.38 5.51 -2.15
C LEU A 158 30.14 7.01 -2.33
N SER A 159 29.41 7.41 -3.34
CA SER A 159 29.16 8.81 -3.65
C SER A 159 27.77 8.94 -4.23
N GLY A 160 27.05 9.92 -3.81
CA GLY A 160 25.80 10.22 -4.43
C GLY A 160 25.45 11.67 -4.12
N LYS A 161 25.39 12.50 -5.13
CA LYS A 161 24.42 13.58 -5.14
C LYS A 161 23.24 13.06 -5.95
N PRO A 162 21.99 13.29 -5.53
CA PRO A 162 20.84 13.00 -6.35
C PRO A 162 21.07 13.56 -7.76
N GLN A 163 20.97 12.71 -8.77
CA GLN A 163 21.05 13.20 -10.15
C GLN A 163 19.64 13.60 -10.58
N GLY A 164 19.45 14.90 -10.77
CA GLY A 164 18.34 15.46 -11.51
C GLY A 164 17.17 15.93 -10.67
N GLY A 165 16.94 17.22 -10.71
CA GLY A 165 15.81 17.94 -10.13
C GLY A 165 14.46 17.55 -10.71
N SER A 166 13.97 16.35 -10.37
CA SER A 166 12.62 15.91 -10.72
C SER A 166 11.60 16.18 -9.62
N GLY A 167 11.97 16.89 -8.52
CA GLY A 167 11.14 16.99 -7.32
C GLY A 167 10.99 15.68 -6.54
N LEU A 168 11.79 14.66 -6.91
CA LEU A 168 11.91 13.41 -6.16
C LEU A 168 12.84 13.57 -4.96
N ASP A 169 13.55 14.70 -4.88
CA ASP A 169 14.75 14.85 -4.10
C ASP A 169 14.47 15.26 -2.66
N ASP A 170 13.27 15.73 -2.35
CA ASP A 170 12.96 16.26 -1.01
C ASP A 170 13.05 15.21 0.10
N ASN A 171 13.01 13.91 -0.26
CA ASN A 171 13.09 12.80 0.68
C ASN A 171 14.01 11.65 0.19
N ALA A 172 14.78 11.85 -0.87
CA ALA A 172 15.76 10.90 -1.35
C ALA A 172 17.09 11.12 -0.65
N ALA A 173 17.47 10.23 0.25
CA ALA A 173 18.79 10.26 0.85
C ALA A 173 19.86 9.85 -0.17
N ASN A 174 21.06 10.37 0.02
CA ASN A 174 22.23 10.02 -0.75
C ASN A 174 22.57 8.52 -0.63
N LEU A 175 22.93 7.85 -1.74
CA LEU A 175 23.31 6.42 -1.77
C LEU A 175 24.65 6.14 -1.05
N SER A 176 25.09 6.98 -0.12
CA SER A 176 26.35 6.85 0.64
C SER A 176 26.31 5.70 1.65
N LEU A 177 25.92 4.49 1.20
CA LEU A 177 25.92 3.28 2.03
C LEU A 177 27.33 2.82 2.39
N GLY A 178 28.36 3.31 1.67
CA GLY A 178 29.77 3.05 1.95
C GLY A 178 30.24 1.65 1.54
N TYR A 179 29.50 0.95 0.70
CA TYR A 179 29.88 -0.41 0.29
C TYR A 179 31.16 -0.43 -0.54
N PRO A 180 31.98 -1.48 -0.42
CA PRO A 180 33.16 -1.66 -1.25
C PRO A 180 32.77 -1.79 -2.72
N LYS A 181 33.67 -1.33 -3.62
CA LYS A 181 33.44 -1.39 -5.05
C LYS A 181 33.35 -2.85 -5.51
N ALA A 182 32.25 -3.23 -6.09
CA ALA A 182 32.07 -4.51 -6.75
C ALA A 182 32.61 -4.50 -8.18
N THR A 183 32.89 -5.68 -8.72
CA THR A 183 33.36 -5.88 -10.09
C THR A 183 32.55 -6.95 -10.80
N ILE A 184 32.34 -6.74 -12.09
CA ILE A 184 31.63 -7.71 -12.93
C ILE A 184 32.56 -8.89 -13.22
N LYS A 185 32.05 -10.09 -13.07
CA LYS A 185 32.71 -11.37 -13.33
C LYS A 185 32.02 -12.09 -14.48
N ARG A 186 32.77 -12.87 -15.25
CA ARG A 186 32.26 -13.68 -16.36
C ARG A 186 32.86 -15.09 -16.31
N ASP A 187 32.02 -16.08 -16.58
CA ASP A 187 32.43 -17.48 -16.73
C ASP A 187 31.52 -18.15 -17.78
N GLY A 188 32.09 -18.42 -18.96
CA GLY A 188 31.31 -18.88 -20.12
C GLY A 188 30.19 -17.90 -20.46
N GLU A 189 28.97 -18.40 -20.45
CA GLU A 189 27.73 -17.64 -20.74
C GLU A 189 27.16 -16.90 -19.54
N TYR A 190 27.75 -17.05 -18.34
CA TYR A 190 27.35 -16.37 -17.12
C TYR A 190 28.04 -15.03 -16.97
N LEU A 191 27.28 -14.02 -16.57
CA LEU A 191 27.73 -12.68 -16.17
C LEU A 191 27.12 -12.35 -14.82
N TRP A 192 27.93 -11.87 -13.86
CA TRP A 192 27.42 -11.50 -12.53
C TRP A 192 28.33 -10.49 -11.82
N TYR A 193 27.83 -9.91 -10.74
CA TYR A 193 28.65 -9.22 -9.74
C TYR A 193 28.27 -9.69 -8.34
N GLU A 194 29.15 -9.42 -7.38
CA GLU A 194 28.98 -9.69 -5.95
C GLU A 194 29.19 -8.39 -5.19
N GLN A 195 28.16 -7.93 -4.49
CA GLN A 195 28.21 -6.75 -3.65
C GLN A 195 28.22 -7.16 -2.19
N SER A 196 29.32 -6.93 -1.49
CA SER A 196 29.40 -7.04 -0.04
C SER A 196 28.84 -5.77 0.61
N THR A 197 28.20 -5.92 1.74
CA THR A 197 27.77 -4.81 2.60
C THR A 197 28.72 -4.67 3.80
N HIS A 198 28.35 -3.85 4.80
CA HIS A 198 29.08 -3.74 6.06
C HIS A 198 28.66 -4.77 7.12
N THR A 199 27.83 -5.72 6.74
CA THR A 199 27.38 -6.85 7.55
C THR A 199 27.72 -8.16 6.83
N ASP A 200 27.29 -9.29 7.36
CA ASP A 200 27.41 -10.59 6.67
C ASP A 200 26.42 -10.72 5.48
N TYR A 201 25.61 -9.69 5.22
CA TYR A 201 24.71 -9.63 4.09
C TYR A 201 25.45 -9.24 2.82
N ALA A 202 25.19 -9.97 1.75
CA ALA A 202 25.70 -9.69 0.41
C ALA A 202 24.65 -10.06 -0.64
N PHE A 203 24.78 -9.45 -1.81
CA PHE A 203 23.83 -9.67 -2.92
C PHE A 203 24.52 -9.55 -4.28
N GLY A 204 23.83 -9.95 -5.34
CA GLY A 204 24.34 -9.81 -6.68
C GLY A 204 23.31 -10.13 -7.74
N ILE A 205 23.49 -9.53 -8.92
CA ILE A 205 22.75 -9.90 -10.13
C ILE A 205 23.53 -11.00 -10.84
N VAL A 206 22.85 -12.07 -11.21
CA VAL A 206 23.37 -13.16 -12.05
C VAL A 206 22.58 -13.19 -13.35
N ALA A 207 23.24 -13.13 -14.49
CA ALA A 207 22.65 -13.27 -15.81
C ALA A 207 23.28 -14.44 -16.56
N LEU A 208 22.49 -15.17 -17.33
CA LEU A 208 22.89 -16.26 -18.21
C LEU A 208 22.39 -15.97 -19.62
N CYS A 209 23.30 -15.98 -20.61
CA CYS A 209 22.98 -15.80 -22.01
C CYS A 209 22.99 -17.14 -22.71
N VAL A 210 21.87 -17.54 -23.30
CA VAL A 210 21.76 -18.77 -24.12
C VAL A 210 21.16 -18.43 -25.46
N ARG A 211 21.99 -18.37 -26.50
CA ARG A 211 21.58 -17.96 -27.86
C ARG A 211 20.98 -16.55 -27.87
N ASP A 212 19.68 -16.46 -28.17
CA ASP A 212 18.88 -15.23 -28.22
C ASP A 212 18.07 -14.96 -26.91
N GLU A 213 18.33 -15.75 -25.86
CA GLU A 213 17.63 -15.65 -24.57
C GLU A 213 18.59 -15.21 -23.48
N ILE A 214 18.10 -14.33 -22.57
CA ILE A 214 18.81 -13.93 -21.35
C ILE A 214 17.90 -14.21 -20.16
N TYR A 215 18.47 -14.88 -19.14
CA TYR A 215 17.82 -15.17 -17.88
C TYR A 215 18.59 -14.47 -16.77
N TYR A 216 17.91 -13.72 -15.90
CA TYR A 216 18.56 -12.99 -14.83
C TYR A 216 17.84 -13.13 -13.50
N ALA A 217 18.58 -13.03 -12.42
CA ALA A 217 18.06 -13.06 -11.06
C ALA A 217 18.89 -12.17 -10.14
N LEU A 218 18.25 -11.58 -9.15
CA LEU A 218 18.87 -10.91 -8.00
C LEU A 218 18.85 -11.89 -6.83
N VAL A 219 19.99 -12.18 -6.28
CA VAL A 219 20.19 -13.18 -5.22
C VAL A 219 20.96 -12.60 -4.05
N THR A 220 20.74 -13.12 -2.86
CA THR A 220 21.31 -12.63 -1.62
C THR A 220 21.80 -13.77 -0.73
N THR A 221 22.58 -13.46 0.29
CA THR A 221 23.02 -14.42 1.32
C THR A 221 21.87 -15.04 2.12
N ASP A 222 20.68 -14.40 2.11
CA ASP A 222 19.47 -14.98 2.75
C ASP A 222 18.85 -16.09 1.92
N ASP A 223 19.12 -16.15 0.60
CA ASP A 223 18.69 -17.28 -0.24
C ASP A 223 19.56 -18.53 -0.02
N ASP A 224 20.88 -18.34 0.00
CA ASP A 224 21.88 -19.41 0.18
C ASP A 224 23.23 -18.75 0.56
N ARG A 225 24.05 -19.40 1.39
CA ARG A 225 25.40 -18.92 1.66
C ARG A 225 26.24 -18.82 0.38
N ASP A 226 26.09 -19.79 -0.55
CA ASP A 226 26.60 -19.73 -1.93
C ASP A 226 25.54 -19.08 -2.85
N TYR A 227 25.17 -17.81 -2.57
CA TYR A 227 24.10 -17.13 -3.26
C TYR A 227 24.34 -16.97 -4.78
N ILE A 228 25.61 -16.80 -5.19
CA ILE A 228 25.92 -16.74 -6.62
C ILE A 228 25.76 -18.11 -7.29
N GLY A 229 26.23 -19.18 -6.65
CA GLY A 229 25.98 -20.54 -7.13
C GLY A 229 24.48 -20.86 -7.17
N TYR A 230 23.73 -20.42 -6.16
CA TYR A 230 22.27 -20.50 -6.18
C TYR A 230 21.67 -19.74 -7.36
N GLY A 231 22.10 -18.50 -7.61
CA GLY A 231 21.67 -17.70 -8.76
C GLY A 231 21.96 -18.38 -10.10
N LYS A 232 23.17 -18.93 -10.27
CA LYS A 232 23.53 -19.70 -11.48
C LYS A 232 22.62 -20.93 -11.66
N ARG A 233 22.31 -21.68 -10.58
CA ARG A 233 21.36 -22.79 -10.63
C ARG A 233 19.95 -22.33 -11.02
N LEU A 234 19.51 -21.19 -10.46
CA LEU A 234 18.17 -20.63 -10.69
C LEU A 234 17.97 -20.21 -12.16
N VAL A 235 18.88 -19.39 -12.71
CA VAL A 235 18.82 -18.98 -14.12
C VAL A 235 19.09 -20.14 -15.09
N GLY A 236 19.97 -21.09 -14.71
CA GLY A 236 20.23 -22.31 -15.50
C GLY A 236 19.01 -23.22 -15.59
N ALA A 237 18.27 -23.39 -14.49
CA ALA A 237 17.02 -24.15 -14.47
C ALA A 237 15.95 -23.48 -15.36
N ALA A 238 15.84 -22.14 -15.31
CA ALA A 238 14.94 -21.39 -16.17
C ALA A 238 15.31 -21.55 -17.66
N ALA A 239 16.60 -21.46 -18.00
CA ALA A 239 17.10 -21.69 -19.34
C ALA A 239 16.83 -23.11 -19.84
N GLY A 240 16.93 -24.13 -18.95
CA GLY A 240 16.57 -25.51 -19.26
C GLY A 240 15.09 -25.71 -19.59
N ILE A 241 14.20 -24.93 -19.00
CA ILE A 241 12.77 -24.89 -19.34
C ILE A 241 12.55 -24.16 -20.67
N GLY A 242 13.29 -23.08 -20.91
CA GLY A 242 13.26 -22.27 -22.13
C GLY A 242 12.14 -21.23 -22.16
N TYR A 243 12.37 -20.16 -22.94
CA TYR A 243 11.50 -19.00 -23.06
C TYR A 243 10.03 -19.33 -23.31
N ASN A 244 9.73 -20.17 -24.32
CA ASN A 244 8.35 -20.42 -24.74
C ASN A 244 7.51 -21.10 -23.67
N ALA A 245 8.09 -22.07 -22.94
CA ALA A 245 7.41 -22.78 -21.86
C ALA A 245 7.19 -21.86 -20.65
N LEU A 246 8.21 -21.08 -20.25
CA LEU A 246 8.09 -20.09 -19.19
C LEU A 246 7.06 -19.01 -19.53
N LEU A 247 7.04 -18.51 -20.76
CA LEU A 247 6.06 -17.52 -21.21
C LEU A 247 4.62 -18.08 -21.19
N ALA A 248 4.45 -19.32 -21.61
CA ALA A 248 3.12 -19.96 -21.58
C ALA A 248 2.60 -20.10 -20.14
N GLU A 249 3.44 -20.54 -19.19
CA GLU A 249 3.11 -20.64 -17.78
C GLU A 249 2.82 -19.24 -17.17
N HIS A 250 3.67 -18.27 -17.45
CA HIS A 250 3.54 -16.88 -17.02
C HIS A 250 2.19 -16.27 -17.48
N LYS A 251 1.88 -16.35 -18.78
CA LYS A 251 0.60 -15.88 -19.34
C LYS A 251 -0.61 -16.57 -18.69
N LYS A 252 -0.52 -17.88 -18.44
CA LYS A 252 -1.59 -18.65 -17.77
C LYS A 252 -1.82 -18.13 -16.36
N ALA A 253 -0.75 -17.90 -15.59
CA ALA A 253 -0.84 -17.42 -14.21
C ALA A 253 -1.41 -15.98 -14.14
N TRP A 254 -0.97 -15.06 -15.00
CA TRP A 254 -1.50 -13.71 -15.07
C TRP A 254 -2.99 -13.67 -15.47
N ARG A 255 -3.38 -14.44 -16.46
CA ARG A 255 -4.79 -14.54 -16.86
C ARG A 255 -5.67 -15.10 -15.73
N ALA A 256 -5.17 -16.06 -14.96
CA ALA A 256 -5.88 -16.55 -13.78
C ALA A 256 -6.06 -15.45 -12.73
N TYR A 257 -5.00 -14.70 -12.41
CA TYR A 257 -5.05 -13.58 -11.48
C TYR A 257 -6.01 -12.47 -11.95
N ARG A 258 -6.01 -12.13 -13.25
CA ARG A 258 -6.87 -11.09 -13.82
C ARG A 258 -8.36 -11.47 -13.81
N ARG A 259 -8.68 -12.75 -13.76
CA ARG A 259 -10.06 -13.28 -13.76
C ARG A 259 -10.70 -13.35 -12.38
N LEU A 260 -9.98 -13.04 -11.30
CA LEU A 260 -10.52 -13.14 -9.93
C LEU A 260 -11.72 -12.23 -9.70
N SER A 261 -11.67 -11.02 -10.23
CA SER A 261 -12.81 -10.09 -10.26
C SER A 261 -12.69 -9.14 -11.46
N LYS A 262 -13.74 -8.39 -11.74
CA LYS A 262 -13.78 -7.40 -12.82
C LYS A 262 -14.70 -6.26 -12.45
N VAL A 263 -14.32 -5.04 -12.79
CA VAL A 263 -15.18 -3.84 -12.74
C VAL A 263 -15.17 -3.18 -14.10
N LYS A 264 -16.31 -2.66 -14.54
CA LYS A 264 -16.47 -1.87 -15.75
C LYS A 264 -17.55 -0.82 -15.52
N THR A 265 -17.12 0.43 -15.57
CA THR A 265 -18.00 1.59 -15.38
C THR A 265 -18.49 2.18 -16.71
N GLY A 266 -17.83 1.84 -17.82
CA GLY A 266 -17.99 2.48 -19.12
C GLY A 266 -17.27 3.85 -19.20
N ASP A 267 -16.57 4.29 -18.15
CA ASP A 267 -15.66 5.43 -18.17
C ASP A 267 -14.25 4.91 -18.44
N LYS A 268 -13.74 5.17 -19.65
CA LYS A 268 -12.47 4.60 -20.12
C LYS A 268 -11.31 4.92 -19.18
N LEU A 269 -11.21 6.16 -18.68
CA LEU A 269 -10.10 6.59 -17.84
C LEU A 269 -10.13 5.85 -16.48
N VAL A 270 -11.30 5.77 -15.86
CA VAL A 270 -11.50 5.06 -14.59
C VAL A 270 -11.25 3.57 -14.75
N ASP A 271 -11.82 2.96 -15.81
CA ASP A 271 -11.65 1.53 -16.09
C ASP A 271 -10.18 1.15 -16.34
N GLU A 272 -9.43 1.95 -17.12
CA GLU A 272 -8.01 1.72 -17.40
C GLU A 272 -7.15 1.91 -16.14
N THR A 273 -7.42 2.92 -15.31
CA THR A 273 -6.71 3.13 -14.04
C THR A 273 -6.94 1.95 -13.09
N TYR A 274 -8.20 1.48 -12.96
CA TYR A 274 -8.52 0.30 -12.16
C TYR A 274 -7.80 -0.96 -12.63
N GLU A 275 -7.75 -1.19 -13.93
CA GLU A 275 -7.04 -2.32 -14.54
C GLU A 275 -5.53 -2.26 -14.28
N LYS A 276 -4.91 -1.07 -14.45
CA LYS A 276 -3.49 -0.84 -14.16
C LYS A 276 -3.17 -1.02 -12.66
N SER A 277 -4.04 -0.53 -11.76
CA SER A 277 -3.85 -0.68 -10.31
C SER A 277 -3.77 -2.15 -9.90
N TRP A 278 -4.67 -2.99 -10.39
CA TRP A 278 -4.61 -4.42 -10.09
C TRP A 278 -3.46 -5.16 -10.77
N TYR A 279 -3.01 -4.68 -11.91
CA TYR A 279 -1.76 -5.17 -12.50
C TYR A 279 -0.58 -4.90 -11.56
N LEU A 280 -0.42 -3.65 -11.10
CA LEU A 280 0.65 -3.25 -10.17
C LEU A 280 0.58 -3.99 -8.84
N PHE A 281 -0.64 -4.19 -8.28
CA PHE A 281 -0.81 -5.02 -7.08
C PHE A 281 -0.25 -6.45 -7.28
N GLY A 282 -0.58 -7.06 -8.42
CA GLY A 282 -0.05 -8.38 -8.77
C GLY A 282 1.46 -8.42 -9.00
N CYS A 283 2.08 -7.29 -9.37
CA CYS A 283 3.53 -7.16 -9.45
C CYS A 283 4.20 -7.05 -8.08
N CYS A 284 3.51 -6.49 -7.07
CA CYS A 284 4.08 -6.11 -5.78
C CYS A 284 3.71 -7.03 -4.63
N SER A 285 2.67 -7.86 -4.77
CA SER A 285 2.17 -8.67 -3.66
C SER A 285 1.81 -10.08 -4.10
N ARG A 286 2.18 -11.07 -3.28
CA ARG A 286 1.85 -12.48 -3.46
C ARG A 286 1.86 -13.22 -2.13
N LYS A 287 1.08 -14.29 -2.02
CA LYS A 287 1.10 -15.20 -0.86
C LYS A 287 2.50 -15.72 -0.56
N GLY A 288 2.90 -15.63 0.71
CA GLY A 288 4.21 -16.06 1.18
C GLY A 288 5.37 -15.12 0.80
N GLY A 289 5.08 -13.97 0.16
CA GLY A 289 6.02 -12.87 -0.03
C GLY A 289 5.96 -11.85 1.09
N TYR A 290 6.75 -10.79 0.96
CA TYR A 290 6.63 -9.60 1.80
C TYR A 290 5.52 -8.68 1.26
N PRO A 291 4.87 -7.87 2.10
CA PRO A 291 3.97 -6.83 1.62
C PRO A 291 4.76 -5.76 0.85
N MET A 292 4.04 -4.95 0.08
CA MET A 292 4.67 -3.84 -0.62
C MET A 292 4.99 -2.69 0.34
N PRO A 293 6.26 -2.22 0.38
CA PRO A 293 6.59 -0.93 0.97
C PRO A 293 6.16 0.20 0.03
N LEU A 294 6.51 1.46 0.33
CA LEU A 294 6.03 2.65 -0.39
C LEU A 294 6.11 2.55 -1.92
N GLN A 295 7.23 2.09 -2.48
CA GLN A 295 7.44 1.94 -3.93
C GLN A 295 7.17 0.52 -4.44
N GLY A 296 6.58 -0.36 -3.61
CA GLY A 296 6.36 -1.76 -3.97
C GLY A 296 7.66 -2.56 -4.09
N VAL A 297 7.72 -3.43 -5.08
CA VAL A 297 8.91 -4.24 -5.33
C VAL A 297 10.08 -3.42 -5.91
N TRP A 298 9.79 -2.29 -6.57
CA TRP A 298 10.79 -1.46 -7.25
C TRP A 298 11.54 -0.54 -6.29
N THR A 299 12.70 -0.05 -6.74
CA THR A 299 13.50 0.97 -6.07
C THR A 299 13.94 2.03 -7.05
N ALA A 300 14.63 3.07 -6.57
CA ALA A 300 15.28 4.05 -7.43
C ALA A 300 16.41 3.40 -8.25
N ASP A 301 16.57 3.80 -9.49
CA ASP A 301 17.66 3.37 -10.38
C ASP A 301 18.36 4.60 -11.00
N ASN A 302 18.77 5.52 -10.13
CA ASN A 302 19.39 6.80 -10.44
C ASN A 302 20.54 7.17 -9.48
N ASP A 303 21.20 6.16 -8.91
CA ASP A 303 22.23 6.30 -7.89
C ASP A 303 21.75 6.99 -6.59
N CYS A 304 20.43 6.97 -6.30
CA CYS A 304 19.83 7.45 -5.07
C CYS A 304 19.18 6.32 -4.29
N LEU A 305 18.93 6.56 -3.01
CA LEU A 305 17.98 5.74 -2.25
C LEU A 305 16.56 6.06 -2.69
N PRO A 306 15.62 5.11 -2.56
CA PRO A 306 14.22 5.39 -2.84
C PRO A 306 13.69 6.49 -1.91
N PRO A 307 12.69 7.29 -2.35
CA PRO A 307 12.03 8.25 -1.49
C PRO A 307 11.58 7.60 -0.19
N TRP A 308 11.75 8.31 0.93
CA TRP A 308 11.48 7.81 2.29
C TRP A 308 12.19 6.46 2.58
N LYS A 309 13.35 6.22 1.97
CA LYS A 309 14.14 4.98 2.09
C LYS A 309 13.37 3.70 1.76
N GLY A 310 12.21 3.82 1.11
CA GLY A 310 11.35 2.71 0.77
C GLY A 310 10.78 1.97 1.98
N ASP A 311 10.44 2.69 3.06
CA ASP A 311 9.98 2.14 4.32
C ASP A 311 8.55 1.54 4.27
N TYR A 312 8.17 0.88 5.36
CA TYR A 312 6.77 0.56 5.66
C TYR A 312 6.20 1.71 6.49
N HIS A 313 5.37 2.51 5.86
CA HIS A 313 4.80 3.71 6.43
C HIS A 313 3.35 3.44 6.87
N HIS A 314 3.16 3.23 8.19
CA HIS A 314 1.89 2.83 8.81
C HIS A 314 1.10 4.02 9.37
N ASP A 315 0.95 5.07 8.60
CA ASP A 315 0.09 6.20 8.98
C ASP A 315 -1.08 6.43 8.01
N THR A 316 -0.93 5.86 6.83
CA THR A 316 -1.88 5.90 5.72
C THR A 316 -1.43 4.95 4.60
N ASN A 317 -0.14 4.95 4.25
CA ASN A 317 0.37 4.36 3.02
C ASN A 317 0.26 2.83 3.02
N THR A 318 0.77 2.16 4.04
CA THR A 318 0.73 0.69 4.08
C THR A 318 -0.70 0.17 4.18
N GLU A 319 -1.54 0.80 5.00
CA GLU A 319 -2.95 0.44 5.19
C GLU A 319 -3.76 0.63 3.90
N LEU A 320 -3.63 1.79 3.23
CA LEU A 320 -4.30 2.02 1.93
C LEU A 320 -3.77 1.11 0.84
N SER A 321 -2.50 0.69 0.88
CA SER A 321 -1.97 -0.28 -0.08
C SER A 321 -2.71 -1.63 -0.02
N TYR A 322 -3.35 -1.93 1.12
CA TYR A 322 -4.07 -3.19 1.35
C TYR A 322 -5.56 -3.01 1.66
N CYS A 323 -6.17 -1.83 1.49
CA CYS A 323 -7.60 -1.62 1.80
C CYS A 323 -8.54 -2.33 0.82
N ALA A 324 -8.23 -2.35 -0.47
CA ALA A 324 -9.16 -2.76 -1.52
C ALA A 324 -9.10 -4.26 -1.92
N TYR A 325 -8.06 -5.00 -1.51
CA TYR A 325 -7.80 -6.35 -2.06
C TYR A 325 -8.86 -7.38 -1.71
N LEU A 326 -9.47 -7.24 -0.54
CA LEU A 326 -10.53 -8.14 -0.07
C LEU A 326 -11.76 -8.02 -0.96
N LYS A 327 -12.29 -6.80 -1.13
CA LYS A 327 -13.43 -6.51 -1.99
C LYS A 327 -13.14 -6.86 -3.45
N ALA A 328 -11.92 -6.69 -3.93
CA ALA A 328 -11.45 -7.15 -5.24
C ALA A 328 -11.24 -8.67 -5.37
N ASN A 329 -11.54 -9.46 -4.32
CA ASN A 329 -11.38 -10.92 -4.31
C ASN A 329 -9.95 -11.41 -4.64
N ARG A 330 -8.91 -10.70 -4.13
CA ARG A 330 -7.49 -11.01 -4.38
C ARG A 330 -6.80 -11.53 -3.11
N LEU A 331 -7.46 -12.44 -2.39
CA LEU A 331 -7.06 -12.94 -1.07
C LEU A 331 -5.60 -13.39 -1.05
N ASP A 332 -5.21 -14.33 -1.95
CA ASP A 332 -3.86 -14.90 -1.97
C ASP A 332 -2.77 -13.82 -2.09
N ALA A 333 -3.01 -12.77 -2.87
CA ALA A 333 -2.04 -11.70 -3.02
C ALA A 333 -2.00 -10.79 -1.79
N GLY A 334 -3.15 -10.46 -1.21
CA GLY A 334 -3.25 -9.55 -0.07
C GLY A 334 -2.86 -10.17 1.27
N GLU A 335 -2.95 -11.51 1.42
CA GLU A 335 -2.51 -12.21 2.63
C GLU A 335 -1.04 -11.93 3.00
N ALA A 336 -0.21 -11.47 2.06
CA ALA A 336 1.17 -11.08 2.34
C ALA A 336 1.27 -10.09 3.50
N PHE A 337 0.34 -9.13 3.63
CA PHE A 337 0.36 -8.12 4.69
C PHE A 337 0.02 -8.71 6.06
N ILE A 338 -1.09 -9.43 6.18
CA ILE A 338 -1.47 -10.04 7.47
C ILE A 338 -0.51 -11.16 7.90
N ASP A 339 0.10 -11.88 6.95
CA ASP A 339 1.13 -12.89 7.25
C ASP A 339 2.42 -12.23 7.76
N TYR A 340 2.80 -11.10 7.19
CA TYR A 340 3.95 -10.31 7.61
C TYR A 340 3.75 -9.76 9.04
N LEU A 341 2.63 -9.09 9.31
CA LEU A 341 2.31 -8.60 10.65
C LEU A 341 2.29 -9.75 11.68
N TRP A 342 1.72 -10.89 11.30
CA TRP A 342 1.68 -12.07 12.16
C TRP A 342 3.07 -12.64 12.44
N LYS A 343 3.94 -12.69 11.44
CA LYS A 343 5.32 -13.18 11.57
C LYS A 343 6.16 -12.28 12.47
N LEU A 344 5.97 -10.95 12.38
CA LEU A 344 6.77 -9.98 13.11
C LEU A 344 6.31 -9.70 14.55
N ARG A 345 5.28 -10.39 15.06
CA ARG A 345 4.82 -10.23 16.44
C ARG A 345 5.95 -10.23 17.49
N PRO A 346 6.95 -11.12 17.44
CA PRO A 346 8.03 -11.07 18.43
C PRO A 346 8.85 -9.77 18.40
N ALA A 347 9.04 -9.17 17.21
CA ALA A 347 9.70 -7.89 17.06
C ALA A 347 8.84 -6.75 17.63
N TYR A 348 7.54 -6.79 17.37
CA TYR A 348 6.56 -5.80 17.86
C TYR A 348 6.34 -5.90 19.38
N GLU A 349 6.32 -7.10 19.94
CA GLU A 349 6.31 -7.32 21.38
C GLU A 349 7.60 -6.81 22.06
N LYS A 350 8.74 -6.99 21.39
CA LYS A 350 10.01 -6.41 21.84
C LYS A 350 9.97 -4.89 21.82
N PHE A 351 9.48 -4.28 20.73
CA PHE A 351 9.32 -2.82 20.62
C PHE A 351 8.37 -2.26 21.69
N ALA A 352 7.25 -2.92 21.95
CA ALA A 352 6.33 -2.53 23.04
C ALA A 352 7.03 -2.49 24.41
N ARG A 353 7.86 -3.50 24.73
CA ARG A 353 8.61 -3.55 25.99
C ARG A 353 9.74 -2.53 26.05
N GLU A 354 10.54 -2.43 25.00
CA GLU A 354 11.76 -1.60 25.02
C GLU A 354 11.47 -0.11 24.84
N PHE A 355 10.55 0.24 23.96
CA PHE A 355 10.21 1.63 23.68
C PHE A 355 9.09 2.16 24.59
N PHE A 356 7.96 1.42 24.70
CA PHE A 356 6.80 1.88 25.47
C PHE A 356 6.83 1.43 26.94
N GLY A 357 7.63 0.43 27.29
CA GLY A 357 7.69 -0.10 28.66
C GLY A 357 6.47 -0.93 29.06
N VAL A 358 5.74 -1.51 28.09
CA VAL A 358 4.52 -2.29 28.31
C VAL A 358 4.60 -3.67 27.68
N ASP A 359 3.82 -4.59 28.23
CA ASP A 359 3.58 -5.89 27.62
C ASP A 359 2.49 -5.79 26.54
N GLY A 360 2.57 -6.66 25.55
CA GLY A 360 1.65 -6.73 24.41
C GLY A 360 2.39 -6.40 23.13
N LEU A 361 1.68 -5.87 22.14
CA LEU A 361 2.20 -5.68 20.78
C LEU A 361 1.95 -4.26 20.31
N LEU A 362 3.02 -3.55 19.87
CA LEU A 362 2.95 -2.24 19.23
C LEU A 362 3.90 -2.20 18.03
N ILE A 363 3.46 -1.59 16.94
CA ILE A 363 4.17 -1.49 15.67
C ILE A 363 4.76 -0.08 15.54
N PRO A 364 6.05 0.08 15.21
CA PRO A 364 6.58 1.39 14.84
C PRO A 364 6.01 1.79 13.47
N SER A 365 5.46 3.01 13.35
CA SER A 365 4.76 3.42 12.13
C SER A 365 5.69 3.60 10.94
N CYS A 366 6.91 4.10 11.13
CA CYS A 366 7.96 4.05 10.12
C CYS A 366 8.89 2.88 10.47
N SER A 367 8.82 1.81 9.69
CA SER A 367 9.51 0.56 10.03
C SER A 367 10.27 -0.07 8.88
N THR A 368 11.30 -0.83 9.28
CA THR A 368 12.10 -1.66 8.37
C THR A 368 11.39 -2.95 8.00
N LEU A 369 11.99 -3.69 7.06
CA LEU A 369 11.55 -5.03 6.67
C LEU A 369 11.42 -6.01 7.86
N ASP A 370 12.26 -5.90 8.87
CA ASP A 370 12.26 -6.74 10.08
C ASP A 370 11.48 -6.12 11.26
N GLY A 371 10.70 -5.05 11.00
CA GLY A 371 9.78 -4.44 11.97
C GLY A 371 10.43 -3.57 13.02
N LYS A 372 11.63 -3.06 12.78
CA LYS A 372 12.30 -2.11 13.68
C LYS A 372 11.93 -0.67 13.36
N ALA A 373 11.92 0.18 14.38
CA ALA A 373 11.66 1.61 14.21
C ALA A 373 12.76 2.30 13.42
N MET A 374 12.37 3.17 12.48
CA MET A 374 13.28 4.03 11.73
C MET A 374 13.34 5.45 12.28
N GLY A 375 12.36 5.86 13.10
CA GLY A 375 12.21 7.23 13.60
C GLY A 375 11.78 8.19 12.51
N GLY A 376 12.00 9.48 12.75
CA GLY A 376 11.45 10.55 11.93
C GLY A 376 9.98 10.80 12.24
N TRP A 377 9.47 11.98 11.91
CA TRP A 377 8.06 12.34 12.12
C TRP A 377 7.55 11.95 13.50
N ALA A 378 8.26 12.41 14.55
CA ALA A 378 8.04 12.03 15.95
C ALA A 378 6.58 12.16 16.40
N GLN A 379 5.83 13.05 15.77
CA GLN A 379 4.39 13.26 15.99
C GLN A 379 3.59 11.97 15.85
N TYR A 380 3.85 11.14 14.83
CA TYR A 380 3.04 9.97 14.54
C TYR A 380 3.81 8.66 14.40
N SER A 381 5.07 8.69 13.98
CA SER A 381 5.83 7.46 13.70
C SER A 381 6.00 6.55 14.91
N LEU A 382 5.87 7.12 16.11
CA LEU A 382 5.97 6.43 17.40
C LEU A 382 4.63 6.46 18.19
N SER A 383 3.50 6.74 17.51
CA SER A 383 2.16 6.69 18.12
C SER A 383 1.72 5.23 18.32
N PRO A 384 1.19 4.88 19.52
CA PRO A 384 0.75 3.51 19.79
C PRO A 384 -0.50 3.11 18.98
N THR A 385 -1.37 4.07 18.66
CA THR A 385 -2.67 3.82 18.00
C THR A 385 -2.56 3.43 16.53
N MET A 386 -1.44 3.77 15.83
CA MET A 386 -1.16 3.28 14.49
C MET A 386 -1.20 1.75 14.39
N THR A 387 -0.81 1.07 15.45
CA THR A 387 -0.93 -0.40 15.55
C THR A 387 -2.36 -0.88 15.38
N ILE A 388 -3.35 -0.10 15.84
CA ILE A 388 -4.76 -0.46 15.73
C ILE A 388 -5.22 -0.38 14.28
N TRP A 389 -4.76 0.62 13.52
CA TRP A 389 -5.08 0.72 12.09
C TRP A 389 -4.51 -0.47 11.32
N ALA A 390 -3.25 -0.82 11.55
CA ALA A 390 -2.68 -2.04 10.96
C ALA A 390 -3.45 -3.31 11.37
N ALA A 391 -3.92 -3.40 12.64
CA ALA A 391 -4.72 -4.51 13.14
C ALA A 391 -6.09 -4.63 12.44
N GLN A 392 -6.67 -3.53 11.94
CA GLN A 392 -7.91 -3.54 11.15
C GLN A 392 -7.84 -4.55 10.00
N SER A 393 -6.66 -4.75 9.39
CA SER A 393 -6.49 -5.73 8.31
C SER A 393 -6.87 -7.16 8.69
N PHE A 394 -6.72 -7.54 9.98
CA PHE A 394 -7.17 -8.85 10.48
C PHE A 394 -8.68 -8.89 10.65
N ASP A 395 -9.32 -7.80 11.13
CA ASP A 395 -10.77 -7.73 11.25
C ASP A 395 -11.43 -7.77 9.88
N GLU A 396 -10.97 -6.95 8.94
CA GLU A 396 -11.47 -6.94 7.56
C GLU A 396 -11.32 -8.32 6.90
N TYR A 397 -10.18 -8.99 7.08
CA TYR A 397 -10.00 -10.34 6.54
C TYR A 397 -11.04 -11.31 7.11
N TYR A 398 -11.30 -11.28 8.42
CA TYR A 398 -12.35 -12.11 9.03
C TYR A 398 -13.74 -11.75 8.49
N LEU A 399 -14.09 -10.49 8.46
CA LEU A 399 -15.39 -10.02 7.96
C LEU A 399 -15.67 -10.46 6.51
N TYR A 400 -14.65 -10.37 5.63
CA TYR A 400 -14.79 -10.73 4.23
C TYR A 400 -14.62 -12.23 3.93
N THR A 401 -14.06 -13.02 4.84
CA THR A 401 -13.87 -14.46 4.62
C THR A 401 -14.82 -15.33 5.44
N ASP A 402 -15.37 -14.82 6.53
CA ASP A 402 -16.19 -15.55 7.50
C ASP A 402 -15.45 -16.80 8.08
N ASP A 403 -14.11 -16.70 8.19
CA ASP A 403 -13.23 -17.80 8.67
C ASP A 403 -13.07 -17.75 10.20
N GLU A 404 -13.90 -18.51 10.91
CA GLU A 404 -13.80 -18.61 12.38
C GLU A 404 -12.46 -19.18 12.88
N LYS A 405 -11.75 -19.99 12.08
CA LYS A 405 -10.43 -20.49 12.47
C LYS A 405 -9.41 -19.38 12.46
N PHE A 406 -9.50 -18.49 11.45
CA PHE A 406 -8.68 -17.30 11.39
C PHE A 406 -8.97 -16.36 12.56
N LEU A 407 -10.25 -16.11 12.86
CA LEU A 407 -10.66 -15.34 14.04
C LEU A 407 -10.02 -15.89 15.33
N ARG A 408 -10.20 -17.16 15.64
CA ARG A 408 -9.70 -17.80 16.87
C ARG A 408 -8.18 -17.84 16.96
N ARG A 409 -7.49 -18.05 15.82
CA ARG A 409 -6.05 -18.33 15.82
C ARG A 409 -5.18 -17.14 15.52
N ARG A 410 -5.73 -16.11 14.89
CA ARG A 410 -4.98 -14.94 14.43
C ARG A 410 -5.61 -13.62 14.83
N ALA A 411 -6.81 -13.29 14.37
CA ALA A 411 -7.40 -11.97 14.57
C ALA A 411 -7.56 -11.65 16.06
N TYR A 412 -8.28 -12.48 16.80
CA TYR A 412 -8.51 -12.21 18.23
C TYR A 412 -7.23 -12.23 19.09
N PRO A 413 -6.30 -13.20 18.95
CA PRO A 413 -5.01 -13.14 19.66
C PRO A 413 -4.18 -11.89 19.34
N PHE A 414 -4.20 -11.43 18.07
CA PHE A 414 -3.51 -10.20 17.67
C PHE A 414 -4.15 -8.98 18.37
N PHE A 415 -5.45 -8.82 18.25
CA PHE A 415 -6.21 -7.76 18.90
C PHE A 415 -6.04 -7.76 20.43
N LYS A 416 -6.07 -8.93 21.08
CA LYS A 416 -5.82 -9.06 22.54
C LYS A 416 -4.44 -8.54 22.92
N SER A 417 -3.41 -8.85 22.14
CA SER A 417 -2.05 -8.39 22.41
C SER A 417 -1.92 -6.87 22.22
N VAL A 418 -2.55 -6.31 21.19
CA VAL A 418 -2.64 -4.85 20.99
C VAL A 418 -3.44 -4.20 22.13
N GLY A 419 -4.61 -4.74 22.46
CA GLY A 419 -5.47 -4.22 23.53
C GLY A 419 -4.78 -4.19 24.89
N LYS A 420 -3.98 -5.24 25.21
CA LYS A 420 -3.17 -5.28 26.43
C LYS A 420 -2.15 -4.14 26.47
N ALA A 421 -1.42 -3.90 25.40
CA ALA A 421 -0.44 -2.84 25.32
C ALA A 421 -1.10 -1.45 25.43
N ILE A 422 -2.13 -1.21 24.65
CA ILE A 422 -2.86 0.07 24.64
C ILE A 422 -3.47 0.36 26.02
N LYS A 423 -4.18 -0.60 26.62
CA LYS A 423 -4.80 -0.42 27.95
C LYS A 423 -3.76 -0.05 29.02
N SER A 424 -2.54 -0.63 28.93
CA SER A 424 -1.44 -0.32 29.86
C SER A 424 -0.86 1.09 29.69
N LEU A 425 -1.05 1.73 28.53
CA LEU A 425 -0.59 3.10 28.26
C LEU A 425 -1.63 4.16 28.65
N LEU A 426 -2.92 3.80 28.70
CA LEU A 426 -3.97 4.75 29.03
C LEU A 426 -3.84 5.21 30.48
N VAL A 427 -4.03 6.51 30.70
CA VAL A 427 -4.05 7.14 32.01
C VAL A 427 -5.45 7.61 32.34
N GLU A 428 -5.90 7.35 33.56
CA GLU A 428 -7.20 7.80 34.05
C GLU A 428 -7.09 9.23 34.58
N LYS A 429 -8.05 10.09 34.19
CA LYS A 429 -8.21 11.43 34.72
C LYS A 429 -9.70 11.78 34.75
N ASN A 430 -10.23 12.05 35.96
CA ASN A 430 -11.63 12.40 36.15
C ASN A 430 -12.64 11.35 35.65
N GLY A 431 -12.32 10.07 35.81
CA GLY A 431 -13.16 8.96 35.38
C GLY A 431 -13.15 8.71 33.88
N LYS A 432 -12.19 9.29 33.15
CA LYS A 432 -11.98 9.09 31.71
C LYS A 432 -10.55 8.63 31.40
N LEU A 433 -10.39 7.86 30.34
CA LEU A 433 -9.12 7.31 29.87
C LEU A 433 -8.54 8.14 28.71
N TYR A 434 -7.28 8.47 28.83
CA TYR A 434 -6.55 9.29 27.85
C TYR A 434 -5.19 8.68 27.51
N LEU A 435 -4.71 8.95 26.30
CA LEU A 435 -3.30 8.73 25.93
C LEU A 435 -2.43 9.83 26.58
N PRO A 436 -1.25 9.50 27.12
CA PRO A 436 -0.31 10.50 27.62
C PRO A 436 0.10 11.54 26.57
N LEU A 437 0.18 11.11 25.30
CA LEU A 437 0.46 11.93 24.14
C LEU A 437 -0.50 11.53 23.03
N SER A 438 -1.31 12.47 22.56
CA SER A 438 -2.29 12.25 21.48
C SER A 438 -1.99 13.17 20.30
N THR A 439 -2.08 12.64 19.11
CA THR A 439 -1.74 13.35 17.88
C THR A 439 -2.76 13.01 16.77
N SER A 440 -2.69 13.74 15.66
CA SER A 440 -3.38 13.36 14.42
C SER A 440 -2.35 13.45 13.30
N PRO A 441 -2.09 12.35 12.55
CA PRO A 441 -0.96 12.28 11.63
C PRO A 441 -0.79 13.51 10.77
N GLU A 442 0.42 14.04 10.82
CA GLU A 442 0.95 15.18 10.11
C GLU A 442 0.22 16.53 10.33
N ILE A 443 -0.92 16.56 11.03
CA ILE A 443 -1.60 17.82 11.34
C ILE A 443 -0.70 18.65 12.28
N PHE A 444 -0.36 19.86 11.84
CA PHE A 444 0.58 20.77 12.50
C PHE A 444 2.04 20.30 12.54
N ASP A 445 2.40 19.29 11.75
CA ASP A 445 3.74 18.69 11.74
C ASP A 445 4.25 18.39 13.17
N ASN A 446 5.52 18.66 13.49
CA ASN A 446 6.07 18.46 14.84
C ASN A 446 6.00 19.72 15.74
N GLU A 447 5.10 20.65 15.44
CA GLU A 447 4.90 21.81 16.32
C GLU A 447 4.28 21.39 17.67
N LYS A 448 4.45 22.21 18.72
CA LYS A 448 3.86 21.92 20.03
C LYS A 448 2.34 21.70 19.97
N ARG A 449 1.64 22.47 19.13
CA ARG A 449 0.17 22.34 18.91
C ARG A 449 -0.25 21.02 18.23
N ALA A 450 0.69 20.23 17.72
CA ALA A 450 0.40 18.92 17.12
C ALA A 450 0.09 17.86 18.17
N TYR A 451 0.47 18.09 19.41
CA TYR A 451 0.26 17.17 20.53
C TYR A 451 -1.06 17.51 21.23
N LEU A 452 -2.12 16.86 20.76
CA LEU A 452 -3.52 17.13 21.07
C LEU A 452 -3.95 16.30 22.28
N THR A 453 -3.76 16.84 23.47
CA THR A 453 -4.23 16.20 24.72
C THR A 453 -5.36 17.01 25.34
N PRO A 454 -6.46 16.36 25.83
CA PRO A 454 -6.74 14.93 25.76
C PRO A 454 -7.15 14.48 24.35
N ASN A 455 -7.21 13.21 24.10
CA ASN A 455 -7.37 12.47 22.83
C ASN A 455 -7.86 13.26 21.60
N SER A 456 -7.10 13.21 20.52
CA SER A 456 -7.57 13.59 19.17
C SER A 456 -8.68 12.65 18.70
N ASN A 457 -9.53 13.08 17.78
CA ASN A 457 -10.52 12.18 17.18
C ASN A 457 -9.89 11.05 16.37
N PHE A 458 -8.67 11.22 15.85
CA PHE A 458 -7.91 10.15 15.23
C PHE A 458 -7.64 9.01 16.22
N ASP A 459 -6.99 9.34 17.33
CA ASP A 459 -6.68 8.35 18.37
C ASP A 459 -7.94 7.76 18.98
N LEU A 460 -8.93 8.62 19.27
CA LEU A 460 -10.18 8.19 19.88
C LEU A 460 -10.98 7.24 18.99
N ALA A 461 -11.02 7.48 17.68
CA ALA A 461 -11.66 6.56 16.73
C ALA A 461 -10.97 5.19 16.73
N LEU A 462 -9.63 5.15 16.72
CA LEU A 462 -8.87 3.91 16.76
C LEU A 462 -9.04 3.17 18.09
N LEU A 463 -9.00 3.88 19.22
CA LEU A 463 -9.24 3.29 20.55
C LEU A 463 -10.63 2.66 20.64
N ARG A 464 -11.66 3.38 20.22
CA ARG A 464 -13.04 2.86 20.21
C ARG A 464 -13.18 1.67 19.27
N TYR A 465 -12.59 1.73 18.07
CA TYR A 465 -12.58 0.60 17.14
C TYR A 465 -11.93 -0.65 17.75
N LEU A 466 -10.79 -0.51 18.42
CA LEU A 466 -10.10 -1.60 19.08
C LEU A 466 -11.00 -2.31 20.10
N PHE A 467 -11.59 -1.55 21.02
CA PHE A 467 -12.35 -2.14 22.12
C PHE A 467 -13.76 -2.61 21.70
N VAL A 468 -14.37 -1.97 20.70
CA VAL A 468 -15.60 -2.48 20.05
C VAL A 468 -15.33 -3.82 19.38
N THR A 469 -14.23 -3.95 18.63
CA THR A 469 -13.86 -5.19 17.95
C THR A 469 -13.51 -6.29 18.95
N LEU A 470 -12.74 -5.98 20.00
CA LEU A 470 -12.41 -6.94 21.07
C LEU A 470 -13.65 -7.45 21.78
N LYS A 471 -14.58 -6.54 22.13
CA LYS A 471 -15.87 -6.89 22.75
C LYS A 471 -16.66 -7.84 21.84
N LYS A 472 -16.83 -7.50 20.56
CA LYS A 472 -17.52 -8.32 19.55
C LYS A 472 -16.88 -9.71 19.41
N TYR A 473 -15.55 -9.79 19.39
CA TYR A 473 -14.85 -11.06 19.28
C TYR A 473 -15.01 -11.92 20.53
N ALA A 474 -14.92 -11.34 21.73
CA ALA A 474 -15.18 -12.05 22.98
C ALA A 474 -16.60 -12.64 22.98
N GLU A 475 -17.62 -11.85 22.65
CA GLU A 475 -19.01 -12.31 22.52
C GLU A 475 -19.15 -13.44 21.48
N THR A 476 -18.57 -13.29 20.28
CA THR A 476 -18.60 -14.30 19.21
C THR A 476 -17.98 -15.61 19.64
N LEU A 477 -16.91 -15.56 20.45
CA LEU A 477 -16.15 -16.73 20.88
C LEU A 477 -16.63 -17.32 22.22
N GLY A 478 -17.64 -16.67 22.87
CA GLY A 478 -18.18 -17.09 24.18
C GLY A 478 -17.26 -16.76 25.34
N GLU A 479 -16.36 -15.76 25.19
CA GLU A 479 -15.52 -15.22 26.26
C GLU A 479 -16.21 -14.01 26.92
N ASN A 480 -15.76 -13.61 28.12
CA ASN A 480 -16.31 -12.47 28.84
C ASN A 480 -15.89 -11.13 28.17
N PRO A 481 -16.83 -10.27 27.72
CA PRO A 481 -16.53 -8.98 27.09
C PRO A 481 -16.42 -7.81 28.07
N ASP A 482 -16.67 -8.02 29.39
CA ASP A 482 -16.92 -6.95 30.36
C ASP A 482 -15.76 -5.95 30.47
N GLU A 483 -14.49 -6.45 30.46
CA GLU A 483 -13.33 -5.56 30.53
C GLU A 483 -13.22 -4.58 29.35
N TYR A 484 -13.69 -5.00 28.17
CA TYR A 484 -13.68 -4.16 26.96
C TYR A 484 -14.84 -3.17 26.99
N ALA A 485 -16.00 -3.60 27.48
CA ALA A 485 -17.16 -2.74 27.69
C ALA A 485 -16.89 -1.64 28.74
N GLU A 486 -16.21 -1.98 29.84
CA GLU A 486 -15.77 -1.02 30.87
C GLU A 486 -14.84 0.02 30.26
N THR A 487 -13.76 -0.42 29.57
CA THR A 487 -12.81 0.49 28.90
C THR A 487 -13.51 1.42 27.93
N LEU A 488 -14.47 0.92 27.12
CA LEU A 488 -15.26 1.74 26.21
C LEU A 488 -16.08 2.83 26.91
N SER A 489 -16.63 2.54 28.07
CA SER A 489 -17.44 3.50 28.86
C SER A 489 -16.58 4.63 29.43
N GLU A 490 -15.32 4.36 29.68
CA GLU A 490 -14.35 5.31 30.22
C GLU A 490 -13.67 6.16 29.13
N LEU A 491 -13.75 5.79 27.84
CA LEU A 491 -13.32 6.64 26.73
C LEU A 491 -14.34 7.76 26.47
N ASP A 492 -13.86 8.92 26.00
CA ASP A 492 -14.74 9.95 25.45
C ASP A 492 -15.41 9.47 24.15
N ASP A 493 -16.53 10.07 23.79
CA ASP A 493 -17.15 9.87 22.47
C ASP A 493 -16.41 10.68 21.41
N ILE A 494 -16.61 10.30 20.13
CA ILE A 494 -16.08 11.08 19.00
C ILE A 494 -16.58 12.52 19.11
N ALA A 495 -15.67 13.47 19.10
CA ALA A 495 -16.00 14.87 19.21
C ALA A 495 -16.60 15.39 17.89
N ILE A 496 -17.86 15.80 17.96
CA ILE A 496 -18.65 16.37 16.87
C ILE A 496 -19.27 17.66 17.40
N ASP A 497 -19.23 18.74 16.63
CA ASP A 497 -19.84 20.00 17.07
C ASP A 497 -21.34 20.08 16.78
N ASP A 498 -21.97 21.17 17.24
CA ASP A 498 -23.40 21.40 17.07
C ASP A 498 -23.85 21.49 15.62
N ASP A 499 -22.95 21.86 14.69
CA ASP A 499 -23.22 21.85 13.26
C ASP A 499 -23.16 20.45 12.63
N GLY A 500 -22.58 19.48 13.32
CA GLY A 500 -22.39 18.10 12.86
C GLY A 500 -21.02 17.86 12.20
N VAL A 501 -20.04 18.73 12.39
CA VAL A 501 -18.69 18.55 11.86
C VAL A 501 -17.86 17.70 12.82
N VAL A 502 -17.21 16.67 12.31
CA VAL A 502 -16.21 15.89 13.06
C VAL A 502 -15.00 16.77 13.34
N LEU A 503 -14.67 16.93 14.60
CA LEU A 503 -13.61 17.83 15.06
C LEU A 503 -12.23 17.17 14.96
N LEU A 504 -11.15 17.97 15.01
CA LEU A 504 -9.79 17.48 15.18
C LEU A 504 -9.57 16.89 16.57
N ASP A 505 -10.04 17.61 17.59
CA ASP A 505 -10.22 17.22 18.98
C ASP A 505 -11.45 17.96 19.54
N LYS A 506 -11.82 17.71 20.79
CA LYS A 506 -13.00 18.32 21.40
C LYS A 506 -12.99 19.85 21.49
N THR A 507 -11.92 20.52 21.10
CA THR A 507 -11.78 21.99 21.19
C THR A 507 -11.75 22.71 19.86
N GLN A 508 -11.52 21.98 18.73
CA GLN A 508 -11.27 22.63 17.44
C GLN A 508 -11.64 21.79 16.24
N ARG A 509 -12.09 22.44 15.17
CA ARG A 509 -12.15 21.88 13.81
C ARG A 509 -10.74 21.80 13.20
N LEU A 510 -10.58 21.02 12.11
CA LEU A 510 -9.40 21.18 11.26
C LEU A 510 -9.34 22.62 10.74
N PRO A 511 -8.27 23.40 11.04
CA PRO A 511 -8.29 24.83 10.77
C PRO A 511 -7.91 25.22 9.35
N GLU A 512 -7.24 24.34 8.60
CA GLU A 512 -6.68 24.59 7.27
C GLU A 512 -6.70 23.32 6.42
N THR A 513 -6.61 23.49 5.10
CA THR A 513 -6.51 22.34 4.18
C THR A 513 -5.30 21.48 4.53
N HIS A 514 -5.46 20.15 4.49
CA HIS A 514 -4.38 19.22 4.79
C HIS A 514 -4.53 17.96 3.96
N ARG A 515 -3.40 17.27 3.68
CA ARG A 515 -3.42 16.01 2.92
C ARG A 515 -4.03 14.85 3.71
N HIS A 516 -3.88 14.79 5.01
CA HIS A 516 -4.45 13.76 5.87
C HIS A 516 -5.86 14.13 6.36
N PHE A 517 -6.79 13.18 6.29
CA PHE A 517 -8.13 13.24 6.85
C PHE A 517 -8.23 12.40 8.11
N SER A 518 -7.14 12.33 8.86
CA SER A 518 -6.99 11.44 10.01
C SER A 518 -8.07 11.65 11.09
N HIS A 519 -8.55 12.87 11.30
CA HIS A 519 -9.60 13.15 12.26
C HIS A 519 -10.97 12.53 11.90
N VAL A 520 -11.22 12.18 10.63
CA VAL A 520 -12.47 11.57 10.18
C VAL A 520 -12.43 10.04 10.06
N MET A 521 -11.45 9.40 10.67
CA MET A 521 -11.31 7.93 10.69
C MET A 521 -12.58 7.20 11.14
N CYS A 522 -13.38 7.82 12.01
CA CYS A 522 -14.66 7.26 12.45
C CYS A 522 -15.69 7.08 11.32
N LEU A 523 -15.59 7.85 10.24
CA LEU A 523 -16.41 7.74 9.03
C LEU A 523 -15.79 6.75 8.03
N TYR A 524 -14.52 6.94 7.71
CA TYR A 524 -13.73 6.12 6.80
C TYR A 524 -12.26 6.11 7.23
N PRO A 525 -11.58 4.97 7.33
CA PRO A 525 -12.05 3.61 6.94
C PRO A 525 -12.62 2.76 8.11
N LEU A 526 -12.86 3.31 9.30
CA LEU A 526 -13.27 2.50 10.46
C LEU A 526 -14.78 2.22 10.54
N HIS A 527 -15.62 2.96 9.80
CA HIS A 527 -17.08 2.78 9.75
C HIS A 527 -17.75 2.69 11.12
N LEU A 528 -17.26 3.49 12.09
CA LEU A 528 -17.89 3.60 13.42
C LEU A 528 -19.20 4.40 13.37
N ILE A 529 -19.29 5.30 12.40
CA ILE A 529 -20.50 6.07 12.06
C ILE A 529 -20.82 5.77 10.59
N ASN A 530 -21.99 5.22 10.31
CA ASN A 530 -22.46 4.91 8.96
C ASN A 530 -23.50 5.93 8.49
N TYR A 531 -23.74 6.04 7.18
CA TYR A 531 -24.70 6.98 6.58
C TYR A 531 -26.13 6.41 6.63
N ASP A 532 -26.65 6.11 7.82
CA ASP A 532 -27.89 5.34 8.05
C ASP A 532 -29.00 6.14 8.76
N THR A 533 -28.68 6.97 9.76
CA THR A 533 -29.63 7.83 10.46
C THR A 533 -29.55 9.27 9.96
N ASP A 534 -30.59 10.09 10.22
CA ASP A 534 -30.59 11.50 9.82
C ASP A 534 -29.48 12.29 10.53
N GLU A 535 -29.14 11.94 11.77
CA GLU A 535 -28.02 12.52 12.50
C GLU A 535 -26.67 12.15 11.83
N HIS A 536 -26.45 10.86 11.53
CA HIS A 536 -25.24 10.41 10.86
C HIS A 536 -25.09 10.99 9.44
N LYS A 537 -26.20 11.13 8.70
CA LYS A 537 -26.19 11.81 7.39
C LYS A 537 -25.72 13.26 7.53
N ARG A 538 -26.25 13.99 8.54
CA ARG A 538 -25.82 15.35 8.84
C ARG A 538 -24.33 15.42 9.16
N ILE A 539 -23.80 14.49 9.94
CA ILE A 539 -22.38 14.41 10.29
C ILE A 539 -21.52 14.25 9.01
N TYR A 540 -21.86 13.31 8.15
CA TYR A 540 -21.16 13.13 6.86
C TYR A 540 -21.21 14.41 6.01
N GLU A 541 -22.39 14.97 5.82
CA GLU A 541 -22.60 16.12 4.93
C GLU A 541 -21.88 17.37 5.43
N GLN A 542 -21.95 17.68 6.74
CA GLN A 542 -21.28 18.84 7.31
C GLN A 542 -19.76 18.68 7.37
N THR A 543 -19.28 17.48 7.66
CA THR A 543 -17.84 17.20 7.66
C THR A 543 -17.26 17.30 6.25
N ILE A 544 -17.92 16.73 5.25
CA ILE A 544 -17.49 16.87 3.84
C ILE A 544 -17.53 18.36 3.40
N LEU A 545 -18.60 19.09 3.75
CA LEU A 545 -18.70 20.52 3.43
C LEU A 545 -17.57 21.34 4.06
N HIS A 546 -17.20 21.01 5.30
CA HIS A 546 -16.07 21.64 5.98
C HIS A 546 -14.76 21.39 5.23
N LEU A 547 -14.45 20.14 4.87
CA LEU A 547 -13.25 19.78 4.09
C LEU A 547 -13.22 20.51 2.73
N GLU A 548 -14.35 20.59 2.02
CA GLU A 548 -14.45 21.32 0.74
C GLU A 548 -14.23 22.84 0.93
N THR A 549 -14.72 23.40 2.03
CA THR A 549 -14.53 24.83 2.33
C THR A 549 -13.07 25.17 2.59
N LEU A 550 -12.30 24.26 3.18
CA LEU A 550 -10.85 24.40 3.36
C LEU A 550 -10.09 24.28 2.02
N GLY A 551 -10.67 23.63 1.02
CA GLY A 551 -10.12 23.46 -0.32
C GLY A 551 -9.08 22.33 -0.42
N THR A 552 -8.56 22.16 -1.64
CA THR A 552 -7.70 21.03 -2.01
C THR A 552 -6.21 21.40 -2.12
N GLY A 553 -5.84 22.63 -1.73
CA GLY A 553 -4.49 23.17 -1.98
C GLY A 553 -3.34 22.33 -1.44
N LEU A 554 -3.50 21.72 -0.27
CA LEU A 554 -2.49 20.82 0.34
C LEU A 554 -2.84 19.33 0.21
N TRP A 555 -3.74 18.96 -0.70
CA TRP A 555 -4.06 17.55 -0.95
C TRP A 555 -3.01 16.87 -1.83
N VAL A 556 -2.90 15.56 -1.67
CA VAL A 556 -2.11 14.67 -2.52
C VAL A 556 -3.00 13.55 -3.06
N GLY A 557 -2.49 12.62 -3.83
CA GLY A 557 -3.29 11.60 -4.49
C GLY A 557 -4.22 10.82 -3.55
N PHE A 558 -3.73 10.39 -2.37
CA PHE A 558 -4.59 9.66 -1.42
C PHE A 558 -5.72 10.51 -0.84
N SER A 559 -5.55 11.84 -0.73
CA SER A 559 -6.62 12.73 -0.27
C SER A 559 -7.81 12.70 -1.24
N PHE A 560 -7.56 12.72 -2.55
CA PHE A 560 -8.61 12.59 -3.58
C PHE A 560 -9.29 11.23 -3.52
N ALA A 561 -8.54 10.14 -3.30
CA ALA A 561 -9.11 8.81 -3.14
C ALA A 561 -9.99 8.71 -1.88
N MET A 562 -9.51 9.20 -0.73
CA MET A 562 -10.28 9.22 0.53
C MET A 562 -11.52 10.11 0.41
N SER A 563 -11.42 11.29 -0.20
CA SER A 563 -12.57 12.17 -0.47
C SER A 563 -13.60 11.47 -1.36
N ALA A 564 -13.16 10.73 -2.40
CA ALA A 564 -14.07 9.96 -3.24
C ALA A 564 -14.82 8.87 -2.43
N ALA A 565 -14.12 8.18 -1.50
CA ALA A 565 -14.75 7.20 -0.62
C ALA A 565 -15.79 7.86 0.32
N LEU A 566 -15.46 8.98 0.95
CA LEU A 566 -16.42 9.73 1.80
C LEU A 566 -17.66 10.16 1.02
N TYR A 567 -17.51 10.67 -0.20
CA TYR A 567 -18.65 11.01 -1.06
C TYR A 567 -19.47 9.78 -1.46
N ALA A 568 -18.80 8.66 -1.77
CA ALA A 568 -19.50 7.42 -2.11
C ALA A 568 -20.32 6.90 -0.92
N LEU A 569 -19.75 6.92 0.29
CA LEU A 569 -20.44 6.54 1.54
C LEU A 569 -21.64 7.45 1.82
N ALA A 570 -21.49 8.76 1.55
CA ALA A 570 -22.58 9.75 1.65
C ALA A 570 -23.58 9.70 0.46
N LYS A 571 -23.50 8.68 -0.40
CA LYS A 571 -24.38 8.50 -1.58
C LYS A 571 -24.32 9.67 -2.60
N LYS A 572 -23.26 10.47 -2.59
CA LYS A 572 -23.04 11.63 -3.47
C LYS A 572 -22.27 11.20 -4.74
N GLY A 573 -22.87 10.36 -5.58
CA GLY A 573 -22.20 9.70 -6.71
C GLY A 573 -21.50 10.64 -7.70
N ASN A 574 -22.08 11.79 -8.04
CA ASN A 574 -21.47 12.74 -8.96
C ASN A 574 -20.14 13.29 -8.40
N ALA A 575 -20.12 13.67 -7.13
CA ALA A 575 -18.92 14.18 -6.47
C ALA A 575 -17.85 13.07 -6.32
N ALA A 576 -18.25 11.84 -5.93
CA ALA A 576 -17.36 10.70 -5.90
C ALA A 576 -16.70 10.46 -7.27
N GLY A 577 -17.49 10.42 -8.34
CA GLY A 577 -17.00 10.23 -9.71
C GLY A 577 -16.10 11.36 -10.22
N GLU A 578 -16.31 12.59 -9.74
CA GLU A 578 -15.42 13.71 -10.02
C GLU A 578 -14.06 13.54 -9.34
N ARG A 579 -14.02 13.23 -8.05
CA ARG A 579 -12.77 12.98 -7.30
C ARG A 579 -11.97 11.81 -7.88
N LEU A 580 -12.64 10.70 -8.25
CA LEU A 580 -12.02 9.59 -8.96
C LEU A 580 -11.40 10.04 -10.30
N THR A 581 -12.09 10.90 -11.06
CA THR A 581 -11.58 11.43 -12.33
C THR A 581 -10.38 12.37 -12.12
N GLN A 582 -10.43 13.23 -11.10
CA GLN A 582 -9.33 14.13 -10.74
C GLN A 582 -8.08 13.34 -10.35
N PHE A 583 -8.25 12.29 -9.51
CA PHE A 583 -7.15 11.38 -9.18
C PHE A 583 -6.52 10.75 -10.43
N CYS A 584 -7.32 10.15 -11.30
CA CYS A 584 -6.81 9.51 -12.52
C CYS A 584 -6.05 10.48 -13.44
N ARG A 585 -6.47 11.76 -13.51
CA ARG A 585 -5.87 12.76 -14.38
C ARG A 585 -4.59 13.36 -13.80
N GLY A 586 -4.65 13.79 -12.54
CA GLY A 586 -3.61 14.59 -11.90
C GLY A 586 -2.49 13.78 -11.27
N PHE A 587 -2.79 12.53 -10.86
CA PHE A 587 -1.90 11.80 -9.96
C PHE A 587 -1.47 10.42 -10.49
N VAL A 588 -1.89 10.03 -11.69
CA VAL A 588 -1.49 8.74 -12.30
C VAL A 588 -0.63 8.98 -13.52
N GLY A 589 0.59 8.44 -13.49
CA GLY A 589 1.55 8.46 -14.59
C GLY A 589 1.11 7.59 -15.77
N GLU A 590 1.75 7.77 -16.91
CA GLU A 590 1.45 6.99 -18.13
C GLU A 590 1.70 5.49 -17.90
N ASN A 591 2.71 5.15 -17.12
CA ASN A 591 3.03 3.78 -16.72
C ASN A 591 2.10 3.21 -15.64
N GLY A 592 1.20 4.01 -15.10
CA GLY A 592 0.24 3.62 -14.07
C GLY A 592 0.70 3.87 -12.63
N PHE A 593 1.92 4.35 -12.39
CA PHE A 593 2.36 4.73 -11.05
C PHE A 593 1.56 5.93 -10.53
N HIS A 594 1.23 5.89 -9.25
CA HIS A 594 0.73 7.06 -8.54
C HIS A 594 1.90 8.00 -8.25
N LEU A 595 1.73 9.27 -8.57
CA LEU A 595 2.65 10.36 -8.26
C LEU A 595 1.96 11.26 -7.23
N ASN A 596 2.70 11.62 -6.16
CA ASN A 596 2.08 12.29 -5.00
C ASN A 596 1.46 13.66 -5.32
N GLY A 597 2.06 14.45 -6.22
CA GLY A 597 1.57 15.77 -6.61
C GLY A 597 0.80 15.79 -7.94
N ASP A 598 0.10 16.87 -8.19
CA ASP A 598 -0.51 17.23 -9.50
C ASP A 598 0.59 17.58 -10.51
N TYR A 599 1.37 16.58 -10.92
CA TYR A 599 2.56 16.74 -11.76
C TYR A 599 2.27 17.27 -13.17
N LYS A 600 1.02 17.20 -13.60
CA LYS A 600 0.54 17.76 -14.88
C LYS A 600 0.01 19.18 -14.77
N HIS A 601 0.04 19.77 -13.58
CA HIS A 601 -0.41 21.15 -13.32
C HIS A 601 -1.86 21.44 -13.75
N TYR A 602 -2.78 20.50 -13.44
CA TYR A 602 -4.22 20.74 -13.67
C TYR A 602 -4.84 21.75 -12.68
N GLY A 603 -4.10 22.17 -11.65
CA GLY A 603 -4.57 23.09 -10.62
C GLY A 603 -5.41 22.38 -9.54
N TYR A 604 -5.26 21.08 -9.37
CA TYR A 604 -5.99 20.32 -8.34
C TYR A 604 -5.42 20.53 -6.95
N THR A 605 -4.10 20.79 -6.84
CA THR A 605 -3.38 21.05 -5.60
C THR A 605 -2.17 21.96 -5.86
N TRP A 606 -1.56 22.47 -4.80
CA TRP A 606 -0.32 23.23 -4.87
C TRP A 606 0.93 22.34 -4.94
N PHE A 607 0.81 21.05 -4.61
CA PHE A 607 1.91 20.09 -4.73
C PHE A 607 2.08 19.61 -6.17
N HIS A 608 3.31 19.69 -6.69
CA HIS A 608 3.67 19.26 -8.05
C HIS A 608 4.82 18.24 -8.06
N TYR A 609 5.27 17.79 -6.89
CA TYR A 609 6.37 16.85 -6.75
C TYR A 609 5.99 15.44 -7.20
N ARG A 610 6.98 14.67 -7.62
CA ARG A 610 6.79 13.42 -8.35
C ARG A 610 7.13 12.12 -7.60
N PRO A 611 7.59 12.08 -6.31
CA PRO A 611 7.88 10.79 -5.72
C PRO A 611 6.70 9.85 -5.90
N PHE A 612 6.94 8.67 -6.48
CA PHE A 612 5.86 7.71 -6.61
C PHE A 612 5.75 6.86 -5.35
N THR A 613 4.51 6.57 -5.00
CA THR A 613 4.09 5.62 -4.00
C THR A 613 2.91 4.84 -4.57
N LEU A 614 2.43 3.79 -3.93
CA LEU A 614 1.41 2.94 -4.56
C LEU A 614 0.04 3.00 -3.89
N GLU A 615 -0.03 3.43 -2.64
CA GLU A 615 -1.23 3.37 -1.80
C GLU A 615 -2.47 4.01 -2.41
N SER A 616 -2.31 5.16 -3.04
CA SER A 616 -3.45 5.91 -3.56
C SER A 616 -4.16 5.19 -4.71
N LEU A 617 -3.46 4.33 -5.46
CA LEU A 617 -4.07 3.49 -6.48
C LEU A 617 -5.07 2.51 -5.86
N PHE A 618 -4.76 1.99 -4.67
CA PHE A 618 -5.64 1.03 -4.01
C PHE A 618 -6.71 1.74 -3.19
N GLY A 619 -6.42 2.91 -2.63
CA GLY A 619 -7.45 3.82 -2.11
C GLY A 619 -8.47 4.26 -3.19
N PHE A 620 -8.00 4.55 -4.41
CA PHE A 620 -8.87 4.78 -5.57
C PHE A 620 -9.73 3.56 -5.91
N CYS A 621 -9.14 2.34 -5.90
CA CYS A 621 -9.90 1.11 -6.13
C CYS A 621 -10.96 0.90 -5.05
N ASP A 622 -10.65 1.18 -3.79
CA ASP A 622 -11.59 1.06 -2.67
C ASP A 622 -12.73 2.07 -2.80
N ALA A 623 -12.44 3.34 -3.07
CA ALA A 623 -13.44 4.36 -3.33
C ALA A 623 -14.36 4.01 -4.53
N LEU A 624 -13.81 3.40 -5.57
CA LEU A 624 -14.60 2.88 -6.69
C LEU A 624 -15.49 1.71 -6.26
N HIS A 625 -14.97 0.81 -5.41
CA HIS A 625 -15.79 -0.26 -4.85
C HIS A 625 -16.94 0.30 -4.02
N GLU A 626 -16.72 1.34 -3.21
CA GLU A 626 -17.76 2.01 -2.42
C GLU A 626 -18.85 2.67 -3.30
N THR A 627 -18.51 3.08 -4.53
CA THR A 627 -19.52 3.56 -5.51
C THR A 627 -20.41 2.43 -6.04
N LEU A 628 -19.91 1.19 -6.02
CA LEU A 628 -20.54 0.04 -6.67
C LEU A 628 -21.18 -0.94 -5.70
N LEU A 629 -20.60 -1.16 -4.54
CA LEU A 629 -21.02 -2.10 -3.53
C LEU A 629 -20.62 -1.62 -2.14
N GLN A 630 -21.62 -1.43 -1.26
CA GLN A 630 -21.41 -1.16 0.17
C GLN A 630 -22.03 -2.29 1.00
N ASP A 631 -21.35 -2.67 2.09
CA ASP A 631 -21.69 -3.79 2.94
C ASP A 631 -21.26 -3.57 4.40
N HIS A 632 -21.24 -2.29 4.83
CA HIS A 632 -20.81 -1.89 6.17
C HIS A 632 -21.91 -2.03 7.23
N THR A 633 -23.15 -2.20 6.81
CA THR A 633 -24.32 -2.48 7.64
C THR A 633 -24.79 -3.92 7.44
N ASP A 634 -25.96 -4.27 7.98
CA ASP A 634 -26.58 -5.59 7.78
C ASP A 634 -27.14 -5.79 6.36
N GLU A 635 -27.05 -4.78 5.51
CA GLU A 635 -27.52 -4.79 4.12
C GLU A 635 -26.37 -4.63 3.13
N ILE A 636 -26.47 -5.32 2.00
CA ILE A 636 -25.59 -5.10 0.84
C ILE A 636 -26.30 -4.13 -0.10
N GLU A 637 -25.71 -2.96 -0.28
CA GLU A 637 -26.21 -1.97 -1.24
C GLU A 637 -25.43 -2.06 -2.55
N LEU A 638 -26.16 -2.26 -3.65
CA LEU A 638 -25.60 -2.32 -5.00
C LEU A 638 -25.84 -1.00 -5.73
N PHE A 639 -24.77 -0.46 -6.29
CA PHE A 639 -24.75 0.80 -7.02
C PHE A 639 -25.24 2.00 -6.22
N PRO A 640 -24.86 2.13 -4.91
CA PRO A 640 -25.41 3.15 -4.01
C PRO A 640 -25.03 4.58 -4.39
N ALA A 641 -23.91 4.75 -5.12
CA ALA A 641 -23.35 6.07 -5.43
C ALA A 641 -22.89 6.20 -6.89
N LEU A 642 -23.71 5.73 -7.85
CA LEU A 642 -23.38 5.89 -9.28
C LEU A 642 -23.45 7.36 -9.70
N PRO A 643 -22.40 7.90 -10.35
CA PRO A 643 -22.46 9.18 -11.07
C PRO A 643 -23.55 9.15 -12.15
N ASP A 644 -24.25 10.27 -12.39
CA ASP A 644 -25.30 10.34 -13.39
C ASP A 644 -24.80 10.00 -14.81
N LYS A 645 -23.55 10.40 -15.14
CA LYS A 645 -22.91 10.02 -16.41
C LYS A 645 -22.73 8.50 -16.59
N TRP A 646 -22.66 7.73 -15.49
CA TRP A 646 -22.57 6.27 -15.55
C TRP A 646 -23.94 5.60 -15.57
N LYS A 647 -24.98 6.24 -15.01
CA LYS A 647 -26.36 5.71 -15.05
C LYS A 647 -26.90 5.54 -16.46
N THR A 648 -26.42 6.31 -17.43
CA THR A 648 -26.80 6.19 -18.86
C THR A 648 -26.03 5.11 -19.61
N ARG A 649 -25.16 4.34 -18.94
CA ARG A 649 -24.30 3.31 -19.51
C ARG A 649 -24.59 1.96 -18.86
N THR A 650 -23.95 0.93 -19.37
CA THR A 650 -23.83 -0.34 -18.66
C THR A 650 -22.69 -0.23 -17.66
N VAL A 651 -23.00 -0.40 -16.39
CA VAL A 651 -22.04 -0.53 -15.28
C VAL A 651 -22.14 -1.95 -14.76
N GLU A 652 -21.02 -2.67 -14.70
CA GLU A 652 -21.01 -4.05 -14.23
C GLU A 652 -19.80 -4.35 -13.36
N PHE A 653 -19.99 -5.25 -12.42
CA PHE A 653 -18.88 -5.89 -11.73
C PHE A 653 -19.13 -7.39 -11.58
N ARG A 654 -18.05 -8.16 -11.54
CA ARG A 654 -18.08 -9.61 -11.38
C ARG A 654 -17.18 -10.05 -10.25
N ASP A 655 -17.71 -10.93 -9.39
CA ASP A 655 -17.01 -11.59 -8.30
C ASP A 655 -16.33 -10.60 -7.35
N LEU A 656 -16.92 -9.41 -7.08
CA LEU A 656 -16.53 -8.60 -5.94
C LEU A 656 -16.95 -9.34 -4.66
N ARG A 657 -16.07 -9.28 -3.66
CA ARG A 657 -16.33 -9.92 -2.38
C ARG A 657 -17.12 -8.96 -1.47
N ALA A 658 -18.13 -9.48 -0.81
CA ALA A 658 -18.85 -8.82 0.27
C ALA A 658 -18.62 -9.56 1.60
N ARG A 659 -18.86 -8.87 2.70
CA ARG A 659 -18.77 -9.42 4.06
C ARG A 659 -19.56 -10.72 4.20
N GLY A 660 -19.12 -11.59 5.09
CA GLY A 660 -19.69 -12.94 5.22
C GLY A 660 -19.22 -13.93 4.15
N GLY A 661 -18.14 -13.67 3.42
CA GLY A 661 -17.57 -14.61 2.44
C GLY A 661 -18.32 -14.69 1.12
N LEU A 662 -19.19 -13.73 0.82
CA LEU A 662 -19.99 -13.70 -0.40
C LEU A 662 -19.18 -13.20 -1.61
N LEU A 663 -19.47 -13.74 -2.80
CA LEU A 663 -19.02 -13.17 -4.08
C LEU A 663 -20.23 -12.68 -4.86
N VAL A 664 -20.23 -11.38 -5.14
CA VAL A 664 -21.34 -10.67 -5.77
C VAL A 664 -20.95 -10.27 -7.19
N SER A 665 -21.86 -10.50 -8.14
CA SER A 665 -21.76 -10.01 -9.51
C SER A 665 -23.06 -9.29 -9.84
N ALA A 666 -22.97 -8.06 -10.29
CA ALA A 666 -24.13 -7.24 -10.60
C ALA A 666 -23.91 -6.41 -11.85
N LYS A 667 -25.02 -6.08 -12.52
CA LYS A 667 -25.07 -5.26 -13.73
C LYS A 667 -26.20 -4.24 -13.61
N SER A 668 -25.85 -2.98 -13.81
CA SER A 668 -26.80 -1.88 -13.97
C SER A 668 -26.86 -1.46 -15.43
N GLU A 669 -28.06 -1.33 -15.97
CA GLU A 669 -28.33 -0.78 -17.32
C GLU A 669 -29.29 0.41 -17.18
N ASN A 670 -28.88 1.55 -17.69
CA ASN A 670 -29.64 2.80 -17.57
C ASN A 670 -30.06 3.11 -16.11
N GLY A 671 -29.15 2.86 -15.16
CA GLY A 671 -29.38 3.10 -13.73
C GLY A 671 -30.29 2.07 -13.03
N VAL A 672 -30.71 1.02 -13.72
CA VAL A 672 -31.57 -0.04 -13.17
C VAL A 672 -30.78 -1.34 -13.01
N LEU A 673 -30.92 -2.01 -11.88
CA LEU A 673 -30.28 -3.31 -11.62
C LEU A 673 -30.88 -4.37 -12.57
N ALA A 674 -30.12 -4.76 -13.59
CA ALA A 674 -30.52 -5.66 -14.66
C ALA A 674 -30.16 -7.14 -14.38
N ALA A 675 -29.08 -7.37 -13.63
CA ALA A 675 -28.66 -8.72 -13.27
C ALA A 675 -27.99 -8.73 -11.90
N LEU A 676 -28.23 -9.82 -11.15
CA LEU A 676 -27.63 -10.08 -9.84
C LEU A 676 -27.35 -11.57 -9.66
N THR A 677 -26.11 -11.92 -9.39
CA THR A 677 -25.69 -13.26 -9.00
C THR A 677 -24.88 -13.18 -7.71
N VAL A 678 -25.17 -14.04 -6.75
CA VAL A 678 -24.43 -14.16 -5.51
C VAL A 678 -23.95 -15.60 -5.34
N ARG A 679 -22.66 -15.78 -5.03
CA ARG A 679 -22.11 -17.07 -4.64
C ARG A 679 -21.91 -17.08 -3.13
N SER A 680 -22.43 -18.09 -2.46
CA SER A 680 -22.29 -18.33 -1.02
C SER A 680 -21.63 -19.69 -0.75
N ASP A 681 -20.82 -19.78 0.29
CA ASP A 681 -20.19 -21.02 0.73
C ASP A 681 -21.11 -21.91 1.59
N LYS A 682 -22.20 -21.33 2.12
CA LYS A 682 -23.22 -21.97 2.97
C LYS A 682 -24.61 -21.43 2.68
N ASP A 683 -25.65 -22.13 3.16
CA ASP A 683 -27.03 -21.66 3.14
C ASP A 683 -27.15 -20.48 4.13
N ARG A 684 -27.74 -19.37 3.70
CA ARG A 684 -27.96 -18.17 4.52
C ARG A 684 -29.01 -17.25 3.94
N THR A 685 -29.49 -16.32 4.76
CA THR A 685 -30.35 -15.21 4.33
C THR A 685 -29.54 -13.92 4.28
N VAL A 686 -29.74 -13.11 3.25
CA VAL A 686 -29.08 -11.80 3.08
C VAL A 686 -30.10 -10.77 2.61
N THR A 687 -29.89 -9.51 3.01
CA THR A 687 -30.67 -8.38 2.48
C THR A 687 -29.80 -7.64 1.45
N ILE A 688 -30.37 -7.39 0.27
CA ILE A 688 -29.69 -6.67 -0.83
C ILE A 688 -30.67 -5.66 -1.40
N ASN A 689 -30.33 -4.37 -1.39
CA ASN A 689 -31.17 -3.26 -1.84
C ASN A 689 -32.62 -3.37 -1.31
N GLY A 690 -32.77 -3.56 0.01
CA GLY A 690 -34.07 -3.68 0.71
C GLY A 690 -34.81 -5.00 0.51
N ALA A 691 -34.33 -5.90 -0.35
CA ALA A 691 -34.96 -7.20 -0.60
C ALA A 691 -34.21 -8.33 0.11
N THR A 692 -34.96 -9.22 0.77
CA THR A 692 -34.40 -10.38 1.48
C THR A 692 -34.35 -11.61 0.58
N TYR A 693 -33.18 -12.26 0.50
CA TYR A 693 -32.93 -13.43 -0.33
C TYR A 693 -32.44 -14.62 0.50
N ALA A 694 -33.07 -15.78 0.33
CA ALA A 694 -32.56 -17.05 0.86
C ALA A 694 -31.56 -17.66 -0.13
N LEU A 695 -30.27 -17.59 0.21
CA LEU A 695 -29.19 -18.15 -0.60
C LEU A 695 -28.95 -19.61 -0.25
N LYS A 696 -28.69 -20.42 -1.26
CA LYS A 696 -28.16 -21.77 -1.13
C LYS A 696 -26.64 -21.76 -1.31
N LYS A 697 -25.97 -22.74 -0.72
CA LYS A 697 -24.56 -22.97 -1.01
C LYS A 697 -24.33 -23.12 -2.51
N GLY A 698 -23.39 -22.34 -3.05
CA GLY A 698 -23.09 -22.28 -4.49
C GLY A 698 -23.56 -20.99 -5.14
N ARG A 699 -23.84 -21.04 -6.44
CA ARG A 699 -24.24 -19.90 -7.26
C ARG A 699 -25.77 -19.69 -7.20
N ASN A 700 -26.19 -18.50 -6.84
CA ASN A 700 -27.59 -18.06 -6.78
C ASN A 700 -27.79 -16.93 -7.81
N ILE A 701 -28.69 -17.13 -8.78
CA ILE A 701 -29.08 -16.09 -9.73
C ILE A 701 -30.36 -15.47 -9.18
N LEU A 702 -30.28 -14.22 -8.73
CA LEU A 702 -31.37 -13.52 -8.05
C LEU A 702 -32.16 -12.63 -9.00
N ILE A 703 -31.49 -12.01 -9.97
CA ILE A 703 -32.06 -11.15 -10.99
C ILE A 703 -31.41 -11.47 -12.35
N GLY A 704 -32.21 -11.52 -13.44
CA GLY A 704 -31.72 -11.84 -14.78
C GLY A 704 -31.80 -13.32 -15.14
N GLY A 705 -31.69 -13.65 -16.43
CA GLY A 705 -31.75 -15.03 -16.94
C GLY A 705 -30.41 -15.77 -16.84
N LYS A 706 -30.41 -17.09 -17.19
CA LYS A 706 -29.21 -17.98 -17.14
C LYS A 706 -27.98 -17.47 -17.89
N ASN A 707 -28.09 -16.43 -18.71
CA ASN A 707 -27.02 -15.84 -19.53
C ASN A 707 -26.61 -14.41 -19.09
N ALA A 708 -27.01 -13.92 -17.91
CA ALA A 708 -26.64 -12.64 -17.36
C ALA A 708 -25.36 -12.73 -16.50
#